data_531f93aeff3fd9688d84fbffa5beab52
#
_entry.id   531f93aeff3fd9688d84fbffa5beab52
#
_cell.length_a   1.000
_cell.length_b   1.000
_cell.length_c   1.000
_cell.angle_alpha   90.00
_cell.angle_beta   90.00
_cell.angle_gamma   90.00
#
_symmetry.space_group_name_H-M   'P 1'
#
loop_
_entity.id
_entity.type
_entity.pdbx_description
1 polymer ?
#
loop_
_entity_poly.entity_id
_entity_poly.type
_entity_poly.pdbx_seq_one_letter_code
_entity_poly.pdbx_strand_id
1 'polypeptide(L)'
;MGEVWKARDTRLARDVAVKVLPSEFSADADRLRRFEREARAASALNHPNILTVHDIGVQDGAPYVVSELLEGETLREVIEGSALSARRAGDYAIQMAQGLAAAHEKGIVHRDLKPENVFVTKDGRVKILDFGLAKLASPETDSGGQTKAPTVTAATQPGVVMGTVGYMSPEQVRGKSADSRSDIFSFGAVLYETLSGRRAFRGESAVETMSAILKEEPAAISVGRPDVAPAYERIVRRCLEKSPEQRFQSARDLAFALSEAVTSPSVSTQLREPPPSRRRLVLAVAGGALAVGLLAAVLAVRAGRSKAPGGASAGHPIQSLAVLPLQNLSRDPDQEYFSDGMTEELITNLARIGAVRVISRTSVMGYKGTTKPLTAIARELGVDAVVEGSVLRSGEKVRITAQLIQGATDRHLWAESYQRDLRDVLSMQSEVARAIAGEIRAKLSPQDEKRLATARPVNPEAHELYLRGRYALNKQTEESIRKAIEDFRRAIEKDPGFAPAYAGLADSHSYLRSAYAAPKDVMPQAKEAARKALELDDTLAEAHVSMGMTKFFYDFDWPGAEKEFQRAIELNPNLADAHDAYATYLAGMNRAAEAVAEIERAKRLDPLSLIILADAAWVFYCVRQYDRAIEESRKAIELDPNFWPGHTFLGLAYEKTGRFPEAVAELEKARRLDDNPTIYEILGGAYAAWGKKSEAKKVLSELTERATRRYVCPYEVATIYAGLGEKDSAFQWLDKAVDARADCVPWLKPDPKIDPLRSDPRYADLMRRIGLTP
;
A
#
# COMPACT_ATOMS: atom_id res chain seq x y z
N MET A 1 -38.72 16.64 -16.93
CA MET A 1 -37.38 16.34 -17.48
C MET A 1 -36.98 17.50 -18.37
N GLY A 2 -35.71 17.94 -18.37
CA GLY A 2 -35.25 19.01 -19.24
C GLY A 2 -35.17 18.57 -20.71
N GLU A 3 -35.18 19.53 -21.62
CA GLU A 3 -34.97 19.29 -23.04
C GLU A 3 -33.48 19.18 -23.36
N VAL A 4 -33.09 18.29 -24.27
CA VAL A 4 -31.69 18.10 -24.69
C VAL A 4 -31.55 18.51 -26.15
N TRP A 5 -30.66 19.45 -26.41
CA TRP A 5 -30.42 20.02 -27.73
C TRP A 5 -29.04 19.65 -28.25
N LYS A 6 -28.90 19.31 -29.52
CA LYS A 6 -27.61 19.25 -30.18
C LYS A 6 -27.17 20.67 -30.52
N ALA A 7 -25.99 21.08 -30.11
CA ALA A 7 -25.43 22.40 -30.38
C ALA A 7 -23.95 22.27 -30.82
N ARG A 8 -23.41 23.38 -31.36
CA ARG A 8 -22.00 23.45 -31.75
C ARG A 8 -21.28 24.48 -30.87
N ASP A 9 -20.27 24.03 -30.13
CA ASP A 9 -19.32 24.91 -29.44
C ASP A 9 -18.43 25.56 -30.50
N THR A 10 -18.69 26.85 -30.77
CA THR A 10 -17.96 27.61 -31.79
C THR A 10 -16.53 27.97 -31.39
N ARG A 11 -16.20 27.97 -30.09
CA ARG A 11 -14.87 28.28 -29.57
C ARG A 11 -13.90 27.09 -29.74
N LEU A 12 -14.40 25.86 -29.51
CA LEU A 12 -13.62 24.64 -29.60
C LEU A 12 -13.95 23.81 -30.86
N ALA A 13 -14.82 24.32 -31.73
CA ALA A 13 -15.23 23.71 -33.01
C ALA A 13 -15.74 22.26 -32.89
N ARG A 14 -16.45 21.93 -31.79
CA ARG A 14 -16.99 20.59 -31.50
C ARG A 14 -18.49 20.58 -31.32
N ASP A 15 -19.15 19.47 -31.67
CA ASP A 15 -20.56 19.26 -31.36
C ASP A 15 -20.74 18.86 -29.89
N VAL A 16 -21.75 19.38 -29.23
CA VAL A 16 -22.08 19.19 -27.81
C VAL A 16 -23.56 18.94 -27.61
N ALA A 17 -23.91 18.32 -26.49
CA ALA A 17 -25.29 18.23 -26.02
C ALA A 17 -25.53 19.31 -24.95
N VAL A 18 -26.64 20.06 -25.08
CA VAL A 18 -27.05 21.09 -24.11
C VAL A 18 -28.39 20.64 -23.51
N LYS A 19 -28.35 20.29 -22.21
CA LYS A 19 -29.53 19.92 -21.44
C LYS A 19 -30.05 21.15 -20.69
N VAL A 20 -31.22 21.64 -21.05
CA VAL A 20 -31.89 22.79 -20.44
C VAL A 20 -32.91 22.31 -19.42
N LEU A 21 -32.79 22.80 -18.18
CA LEU A 21 -33.73 22.48 -17.11
C LEU A 21 -34.90 23.47 -17.09
N PRO A 22 -36.10 23.06 -16.62
CA PRO A 22 -37.26 23.96 -16.53
C PRO A 22 -36.94 25.20 -15.66
N SER A 23 -37.46 26.35 -16.07
CA SER A 23 -37.25 27.65 -15.40
C SER A 23 -37.76 27.69 -13.94
N GLU A 24 -38.66 26.79 -13.57
CA GLU A 24 -39.13 26.60 -12.19
C GLU A 24 -37.99 26.20 -11.21
N PHE A 25 -36.87 25.69 -11.72
CA PHE A 25 -35.70 25.36 -10.94
C PHE A 25 -34.94 26.58 -10.47
N SER A 26 -35.00 27.71 -11.17
CA SER A 26 -34.32 28.95 -10.82
C SER A 26 -35.11 29.84 -9.87
N ALA A 27 -36.39 29.54 -9.62
CA ALA A 27 -37.25 30.29 -8.71
C ALA A 27 -36.79 30.15 -7.20
N ASP A 28 -35.98 29.12 -6.90
CA ASP A 28 -35.43 28.86 -5.57
C ASP A 28 -33.89 28.97 -5.60
N ALA A 29 -33.36 30.02 -4.98
CA ALA A 29 -31.91 30.29 -4.95
C ALA A 29 -31.08 29.18 -4.26
N ASP A 30 -31.67 28.41 -3.34
CA ASP A 30 -30.98 27.30 -2.68
C ASP A 30 -30.95 26.05 -3.55
N ARG A 31 -31.96 25.84 -4.41
CA ARG A 31 -31.95 24.78 -5.42
C ARG A 31 -30.92 25.08 -6.50
N LEU A 32 -30.82 26.31 -6.95
CA LEU A 32 -29.83 26.73 -7.97
C LEU A 32 -28.40 26.54 -7.43
N ARG A 33 -28.11 26.96 -6.19
CA ARG A 33 -26.79 26.75 -5.55
C ARG A 33 -26.45 25.26 -5.37
N ARG A 34 -27.42 24.42 -5.04
CA ARG A 34 -27.24 22.97 -4.96
C ARG A 34 -26.95 22.36 -6.33
N PHE A 35 -27.70 22.77 -7.36
CA PHE A 35 -27.46 22.35 -8.75
C PHE A 35 -26.04 22.71 -9.20
N GLU A 36 -25.60 23.95 -9.02
CA GLU A 36 -24.25 24.37 -9.40
C GLU A 36 -23.17 23.55 -8.67
N ARG A 37 -23.35 23.26 -7.39
CA ARG A 37 -22.41 22.46 -6.59
C ARG A 37 -22.34 21.02 -7.10
N GLU A 38 -23.48 20.38 -7.38
CA GLU A 38 -23.55 19.01 -7.86
C GLU A 38 -23.04 18.88 -9.30
N ALA A 39 -23.36 19.83 -10.16
CA ALA A 39 -22.87 19.86 -11.53
C ALA A 39 -21.34 20.13 -11.57
N ARG A 40 -20.79 20.96 -10.69
CA ARG A 40 -19.33 21.15 -10.52
C ARG A 40 -18.67 19.87 -10.02
N ALA A 41 -19.29 19.14 -9.09
CA ALA A 41 -18.76 17.85 -8.63
C ALA A 41 -18.75 16.83 -9.77
N ALA A 42 -19.83 16.76 -10.58
CA ALA A 42 -19.91 15.88 -11.74
C ALA A 42 -18.89 16.27 -12.83
N SER A 43 -18.61 17.56 -13.05
CA SER A 43 -17.61 18.02 -14.03
C SER A 43 -16.16 17.62 -13.65
N ALA A 44 -15.91 17.32 -12.37
CA ALA A 44 -14.62 16.81 -11.91
C ALA A 44 -14.42 15.31 -12.22
N LEU A 45 -15.47 14.60 -12.68
CA LEU A 45 -15.40 13.21 -13.08
C LEU A 45 -14.87 13.09 -14.52
N ASN A 46 -13.68 12.51 -14.67
CA ASN A 46 -13.11 12.17 -15.97
C ASN A 46 -12.88 10.66 -16.03
N HIS A 47 -13.83 9.95 -16.62
CA HIS A 47 -13.77 8.49 -16.74
C HIS A 47 -14.46 8.05 -18.04
N PRO A 48 -13.94 7.04 -18.76
CA PRO A 48 -14.53 6.60 -20.04
C PRO A 48 -15.99 6.14 -19.94
N ASN A 49 -16.43 5.68 -18.77
CA ASN A 49 -17.79 5.20 -18.52
C ASN A 49 -18.70 6.21 -17.78
N ILE A 50 -18.31 7.48 -17.74
CA ILE A 50 -19.11 8.58 -17.18
C ILE A 50 -19.28 9.66 -18.26
N LEU A 51 -20.46 10.27 -18.34
CA LEU A 51 -20.71 11.41 -19.23
C LEU A 51 -19.81 12.59 -18.87
N THR A 52 -19.05 13.11 -19.81
CA THR A 52 -18.19 14.27 -19.60
C THR A 52 -19.01 15.57 -19.64
N VAL A 53 -19.04 16.30 -18.54
CA VAL A 53 -19.63 17.63 -18.45
C VAL A 53 -18.58 18.66 -18.83
N HIS A 54 -18.90 19.51 -19.81
CA HIS A 54 -17.99 20.53 -20.34
C HIS A 54 -18.18 21.89 -19.72
N ASP A 55 -19.44 22.28 -19.48
CA ASP A 55 -19.79 23.59 -18.93
C ASP A 55 -21.17 23.56 -18.27
N ILE A 56 -21.45 24.55 -17.40
CA ILE A 56 -22.73 24.76 -16.76
C ILE A 56 -23.03 26.27 -16.73
N GLY A 57 -24.29 26.65 -16.88
CA GLY A 57 -24.69 28.05 -16.83
C GLY A 57 -26.18 28.24 -16.63
N VAL A 58 -26.58 29.51 -16.65
CA VAL A 58 -27.98 29.93 -16.58
C VAL A 58 -28.21 30.91 -17.71
N GLN A 59 -29.22 30.67 -18.57
CA GLN A 59 -29.63 31.53 -19.66
C GLN A 59 -31.15 31.80 -19.55
N ASP A 60 -31.50 33.07 -19.51
CA ASP A 60 -32.89 33.53 -19.37
C ASP A 60 -33.64 32.92 -18.18
N GLY A 61 -32.92 32.74 -17.07
CA GLY A 61 -33.44 32.08 -15.86
C GLY A 61 -33.56 30.58 -15.96
N ALA A 62 -33.15 29.91 -17.03
CA ALA A 62 -33.13 28.46 -17.16
C ALA A 62 -31.69 27.92 -16.97
N PRO A 63 -31.43 27.04 -15.97
CA PRO A 63 -30.14 26.38 -15.84
C PRO A 63 -29.90 25.39 -16.98
N TYR A 64 -28.65 25.31 -17.46
CA TYR A 64 -28.25 24.36 -18.47
C TYR A 64 -26.93 23.66 -18.16
N VAL A 65 -26.78 22.46 -18.73
CA VAL A 65 -25.53 21.67 -18.66
C VAL A 65 -25.09 21.38 -20.10
N VAL A 66 -23.83 21.66 -20.38
CA VAL A 66 -23.17 21.32 -21.65
C VAL A 66 -22.33 20.07 -21.43
N SER A 67 -22.57 19.04 -22.25
CA SER A 67 -21.84 17.77 -22.17
C SER A 67 -21.35 17.31 -23.54
N GLU A 68 -20.54 16.25 -23.55
CA GLU A 68 -20.20 15.53 -24.77
C GLU A 68 -21.47 15.05 -25.46
N LEU A 69 -21.50 15.11 -26.82
CA LEU A 69 -22.58 14.57 -27.62
C LEU A 69 -22.34 13.06 -27.80
N LEU A 70 -23.28 12.23 -27.30
CA LEU A 70 -23.23 10.79 -27.46
C LEU A 70 -24.05 10.34 -28.66
N GLU A 71 -23.55 9.32 -29.36
CA GLU A 71 -24.30 8.63 -30.42
C GLU A 71 -24.56 7.17 -30.02
N GLY A 72 -25.82 6.76 -29.93
CA GLY A 72 -26.22 5.44 -29.46
C GLY A 72 -27.63 5.45 -28.89
N GLU A 73 -27.90 4.58 -27.95
CA GLU A 73 -29.22 4.35 -27.34
C GLU A 73 -29.07 4.23 -25.79
N THR A 74 -30.15 4.52 -25.06
CA THR A 74 -30.20 4.24 -23.62
C THR A 74 -30.23 2.72 -23.36
N LEU A 75 -29.77 2.26 -22.22
CA LEU A 75 -29.89 0.84 -21.86
C LEU A 75 -31.37 0.42 -21.79
N ARG A 76 -32.28 1.35 -21.50
CA ARG A 76 -33.72 1.11 -21.55
C ARG A 76 -34.15 0.68 -22.95
N GLU A 77 -33.77 1.42 -23.98
CA GLU A 77 -34.07 1.12 -25.40
C GLU A 77 -33.40 -0.20 -25.83
N VAL A 78 -32.18 -0.45 -25.38
CA VAL A 78 -31.45 -1.69 -25.68
C VAL A 78 -32.13 -2.94 -25.11
N ILE A 79 -32.78 -2.85 -23.94
CA ILE A 79 -33.46 -3.98 -23.27
C ILE A 79 -34.96 -4.01 -23.58
N GLU A 80 -35.57 -2.98 -24.22
CA GLU A 80 -36.93 -2.97 -24.70
C GLU A 80 -37.08 -3.98 -25.85
N GLY A 81 -37.61 -5.14 -25.54
CA GLY A 81 -37.89 -6.18 -26.53
C GLY A 81 -37.26 -7.54 -26.28
N SER A 82 -36.09 -7.63 -25.63
CA SER A 82 -35.51 -8.92 -25.24
C SER A 82 -34.36 -8.75 -24.22
N ALA A 83 -34.21 -9.74 -23.34
CA ALA A 83 -33.04 -9.85 -22.47
C ALA A 83 -31.75 -9.99 -23.29
N LEU A 84 -30.68 -9.33 -22.86
CA LEU A 84 -29.36 -9.44 -23.49
C LEU A 84 -28.75 -10.81 -23.30
N SER A 85 -27.82 -11.20 -24.18
CA SER A 85 -26.98 -12.37 -23.93
C SER A 85 -26.17 -12.14 -22.65
N ALA A 86 -25.94 -13.21 -21.88
CA ALA A 86 -25.20 -13.12 -20.60
C ALA A 86 -23.84 -12.44 -20.75
N ARG A 87 -23.13 -12.69 -21.86
CA ARG A 87 -21.84 -12.06 -22.17
C ARG A 87 -21.97 -10.55 -22.35
N ARG A 88 -22.91 -10.09 -23.19
CA ARG A 88 -23.11 -8.65 -23.45
C ARG A 88 -23.58 -7.93 -22.19
N ALA A 89 -24.49 -8.54 -21.42
CA ALA A 89 -24.95 -8.02 -20.14
C ALA A 89 -23.78 -7.89 -19.14
N GLY A 90 -22.89 -8.90 -19.09
CA GLY A 90 -21.68 -8.88 -18.27
C GLY A 90 -20.69 -7.77 -18.66
N ASP A 91 -20.44 -7.63 -19.98
CA ASP A 91 -19.54 -6.57 -20.48
C ASP A 91 -20.06 -5.16 -20.14
N TYR A 92 -21.37 -4.94 -20.24
CA TYR A 92 -21.98 -3.66 -19.85
C TYR A 92 -21.98 -3.45 -18.34
N ALA A 93 -22.23 -4.51 -17.58
CA ALA A 93 -22.21 -4.46 -16.12
C ALA A 93 -20.82 -4.10 -15.57
N ILE A 94 -19.74 -4.67 -16.12
CA ILE A 94 -18.37 -4.33 -15.75
C ILE A 94 -18.11 -2.84 -15.97
N GLN A 95 -18.47 -2.31 -17.15
CA GLN A 95 -18.27 -0.90 -17.48
C GLN A 95 -19.07 0.04 -16.56
N MET A 96 -20.33 -0.31 -16.25
CA MET A 96 -21.13 0.44 -15.26
C MET A 96 -20.50 0.44 -13.89
N ALA A 97 -20.04 -0.73 -13.41
CA ALA A 97 -19.41 -0.85 -12.10
C ALA A 97 -18.10 -0.06 -12.02
N GLN A 98 -17.30 -0.02 -13.08
CA GLN A 98 -16.09 0.81 -13.19
C GLN A 98 -16.41 2.31 -13.14
N GLY A 99 -17.46 2.75 -13.85
CA GLY A 99 -17.91 4.14 -13.79
C GLY A 99 -18.39 4.54 -12.38
N LEU A 100 -19.20 3.69 -11.74
CA LEU A 100 -19.62 3.91 -10.35
C LEU A 100 -18.43 3.94 -9.39
N ALA A 101 -17.45 3.04 -9.54
CA ALA A 101 -16.26 3.02 -8.71
C ALA A 101 -15.50 4.34 -8.78
N ALA A 102 -15.26 4.87 -9.98
CA ALA A 102 -14.59 6.15 -10.20
C ALA A 102 -15.34 7.35 -9.59
N ALA A 103 -16.68 7.34 -9.58
CA ALA A 103 -17.50 8.36 -8.94
C ALA A 103 -17.46 8.24 -7.40
N HIS A 104 -17.61 7.02 -6.89
CA HIS A 104 -17.59 6.73 -5.45
C HIS A 104 -16.25 7.06 -4.79
N GLU A 105 -15.12 6.85 -5.49
CA GLU A 105 -13.77 7.25 -5.02
C GLU A 105 -13.65 8.76 -4.77
N LYS A 106 -14.41 9.57 -5.51
CA LYS A 106 -14.51 11.02 -5.30
C LYS A 106 -15.63 11.44 -4.36
N GLY A 107 -16.25 10.48 -3.67
CA GLY A 107 -17.37 10.73 -2.76
C GLY A 107 -18.68 11.09 -3.44
N ILE A 108 -18.81 10.86 -4.76
CA ILE A 108 -20.00 11.19 -5.55
C ILE A 108 -20.86 9.93 -5.68
N VAL A 109 -22.10 10.00 -5.16
CA VAL A 109 -23.10 8.93 -5.21
C VAL A 109 -24.16 9.31 -6.24
N HIS A 110 -24.54 8.37 -7.11
CA HIS A 110 -25.47 8.62 -8.22
C HIS A 110 -26.90 8.82 -7.76
N ARG A 111 -27.41 7.97 -6.86
CA ARG A 111 -28.70 7.99 -6.18
C ARG A 111 -29.96 7.76 -7.04
N ASP A 112 -29.85 7.76 -8.35
CA ASP A 112 -30.96 7.48 -9.31
C ASP A 112 -30.46 6.62 -10.49
N LEU A 113 -29.69 5.57 -10.20
CA LEU A 113 -29.21 4.66 -11.23
C LEU A 113 -30.35 3.78 -11.73
N LYS A 114 -30.62 3.86 -13.05
CA LYS A 114 -31.66 3.13 -13.76
C LYS A 114 -31.29 3.00 -15.23
N PRO A 115 -31.93 2.11 -16.03
CA PRO A 115 -31.59 1.91 -17.44
C PRO A 115 -31.67 3.17 -18.28
N GLU A 116 -32.54 4.12 -17.94
CA GLU A 116 -32.68 5.41 -18.64
C GLU A 116 -31.46 6.33 -18.43
N ASN A 117 -30.71 6.13 -17.35
CA ASN A 117 -29.52 6.90 -17.01
C ASN A 117 -28.22 6.16 -17.38
N VAL A 118 -28.30 5.10 -18.17
CA VAL A 118 -27.18 4.35 -18.72
C VAL A 118 -27.27 4.40 -20.25
N PHE A 119 -26.24 4.94 -20.89
CA PHE A 119 -26.19 5.10 -22.34
C PHE A 119 -25.19 4.12 -22.95
N VAL A 120 -25.57 3.46 -24.05
CA VAL A 120 -24.71 2.55 -24.80
C VAL A 120 -24.38 3.21 -26.14
N THR A 121 -23.12 3.55 -26.34
CA THR A 121 -22.66 4.16 -27.59
C THR A 121 -22.60 3.16 -28.74
N LYS A 122 -22.54 3.64 -29.98
CA LYS A 122 -22.47 2.78 -31.19
C LYS A 122 -21.27 1.83 -31.21
N ASP A 123 -20.16 2.20 -30.54
CA ASP A 123 -18.95 1.37 -30.36
C ASP A 123 -19.04 0.39 -29.18
N GLY A 124 -20.20 0.30 -28.51
CA GLY A 124 -20.46 -0.64 -27.41
C GLY A 124 -19.93 -0.18 -26.05
N ARG A 125 -19.54 1.09 -25.91
CA ARG A 125 -19.11 1.66 -24.63
C ARG A 125 -20.32 2.11 -23.81
N VAL A 126 -20.27 1.83 -22.51
CA VAL A 126 -21.29 2.30 -21.57
C VAL A 126 -20.89 3.64 -20.98
N LYS A 127 -21.84 4.59 -20.89
CA LYS A 127 -21.70 5.88 -20.23
C LYS A 127 -22.82 6.06 -19.20
N ILE A 128 -22.48 6.33 -17.96
CA ILE A 128 -23.45 6.69 -16.90
C ILE A 128 -23.73 8.19 -17.00
N LEU A 129 -25.04 8.52 -17.05
CA LEU A 129 -25.55 9.88 -17.20
C LEU A 129 -26.00 10.44 -15.84
N ASP A 130 -26.12 11.76 -15.73
CA ASP A 130 -26.87 12.49 -14.69
C ASP A 130 -26.52 12.16 -13.22
N PHE A 131 -25.23 12.16 -12.84
CA PHE A 131 -24.82 12.03 -11.46
C PHE A 131 -25.39 13.16 -10.57
N GLY A 132 -26.11 12.78 -9.50
CA GLY A 132 -26.51 13.70 -8.42
C GLY A 132 -27.64 14.68 -8.71
N LEU A 133 -28.04 14.90 -9.98
CA LEU A 133 -29.04 15.92 -10.37
C LEU A 133 -30.48 15.61 -9.91
N ALA A 134 -30.76 14.39 -9.44
CA ALA A 134 -32.11 13.94 -9.08
C ALA A 134 -32.64 14.46 -7.73
N LYS A 135 -31.76 14.89 -6.81
CA LYS A 135 -32.18 15.39 -5.48
C LYS A 135 -32.86 16.78 -5.51
N LEU A 136 -32.79 17.45 -6.65
CA LEU A 136 -33.35 18.80 -6.82
C LEU A 136 -34.88 18.82 -6.95
N ALA A 137 -35.50 17.65 -7.14
CA ALA A 137 -36.95 17.53 -7.35
C ALA A 137 -37.78 17.34 -6.06
N SER A 138 -37.14 17.15 -4.89
CA SER A 138 -37.85 16.94 -3.61
C SER A 138 -37.52 18.04 -2.59
N PRO A 139 -38.51 18.65 -1.93
CA PRO A 139 -38.27 19.64 -0.88
C PRO A 139 -37.82 18.90 0.40
N GLU A 140 -36.52 18.90 0.72
CA GLU A 140 -36.02 18.61 2.07
C GLU A 140 -35.85 19.92 2.85
N THR A 141 -36.65 20.08 3.88
CA THR A 141 -36.50 21.12 4.89
C THR A 141 -35.28 20.81 5.76
N ASP A 142 -34.21 21.58 5.57
CA ASP A 142 -33.10 21.68 6.50
C ASP A 142 -33.55 22.55 7.69
N SER A 143 -33.98 21.92 8.78
CA SER A 143 -34.03 22.58 10.09
C SER A 143 -33.90 21.51 11.16
N GLY A 144 -32.89 21.69 12.03
CA GLY A 144 -32.55 20.79 13.11
C GLY A 144 -33.75 20.50 14.05
N GLY A 145 -33.91 19.25 14.40
CA GLY A 145 -34.74 18.81 15.51
C GLY A 145 -36.02 18.04 15.11
N GLN A 146 -36.02 16.77 15.46
CA GLN A 146 -37.13 15.85 15.57
C GLN A 146 -37.76 15.28 14.28
N THR A 147 -37.53 13.99 14.14
CA THR A 147 -38.16 13.03 13.22
C THR A 147 -39.68 13.13 13.17
N LYS A 148 -40.20 13.54 11.99
CA LYS A 148 -41.54 13.15 11.56
C LYS A 148 -41.43 12.32 10.28
N ALA A 149 -42.02 11.12 10.28
CA ALA A 149 -42.10 10.25 9.14
C ALA A 149 -42.68 10.99 7.92
N PRO A 150 -42.16 10.73 6.68
CA PRO A 150 -42.73 11.34 5.50
C PRO A 150 -44.14 10.83 5.29
N THR A 151 -45.07 11.73 5.30
CA THR A 151 -46.49 11.45 5.05
C THR A 151 -46.66 11.00 3.60
N VAL A 152 -47.42 9.94 3.38
CA VAL A 152 -47.77 9.26 2.13
C VAL A 152 -48.36 10.18 1.02
N THR A 153 -48.49 11.48 1.28
CA THR A 153 -49.15 12.47 0.37
C THR A 153 -48.29 12.96 -0.80
N ALA A 154 -46.96 12.68 -0.83
CA ALA A 154 -46.11 13.10 -1.96
C ALA A 154 -46.13 12.12 -3.16
N ALA A 155 -46.68 10.93 -3.00
CA ALA A 155 -46.70 9.88 -4.03
C ALA A 155 -47.96 9.91 -4.95
N THR A 156 -48.89 10.85 -4.73
CA THR A 156 -50.21 10.89 -5.42
C THR A 156 -50.40 12.11 -6.33
N GLN A 157 -49.34 12.82 -6.72
CA GLN A 157 -49.47 13.83 -7.78
C GLN A 157 -49.46 13.15 -9.15
N PRO A 158 -50.44 13.46 -10.05
CA PRO A 158 -50.48 12.94 -11.41
C PRO A 158 -49.29 13.50 -12.19
N GLY A 159 -48.32 12.62 -12.53
CA GLY A 159 -47.12 13.00 -13.31
C GLY A 159 -45.84 12.33 -12.83
N VAL A 160 -45.79 11.68 -11.67
CA VAL A 160 -44.65 10.83 -11.29
C VAL A 160 -44.73 9.53 -12.09
N VAL A 161 -43.87 9.37 -13.07
CA VAL A 161 -43.78 8.18 -13.92
C VAL A 161 -43.57 6.95 -13.06
N MET A 162 -44.52 6.02 -13.11
CA MET A 162 -44.62 4.76 -12.33
C MET A 162 -43.39 3.82 -12.46
N GLY A 163 -42.36 4.21 -13.24
CA GLY A 163 -41.17 3.41 -13.58
C GLY A 163 -39.96 3.58 -12.65
N THR A 164 -39.81 4.70 -12.00
CA THR A 164 -38.54 5.05 -11.29
C THR A 164 -38.39 4.35 -9.92
N VAL A 165 -39.48 4.00 -9.25
CA VAL A 165 -39.48 3.42 -7.90
C VAL A 165 -38.80 2.05 -7.87
N GLY A 166 -38.88 1.25 -8.93
CA GLY A 166 -38.37 -0.13 -8.95
C GLY A 166 -36.84 -0.32 -8.82
N TYR A 167 -36.08 0.76 -8.83
CA TYR A 167 -34.61 0.74 -8.69
C TYR A 167 -34.11 1.38 -7.38
N MET A 168 -35.02 1.93 -6.56
CA MET A 168 -34.68 2.53 -5.27
C MET A 168 -34.16 1.48 -4.31
N SER A 169 -33.16 1.84 -3.53
CA SER A 169 -32.67 0.97 -2.44
C SER A 169 -33.61 0.98 -1.23
N PRO A 170 -33.60 -0.07 -0.38
CA PRO A 170 -34.45 -0.14 0.83
C PRO A 170 -34.27 1.06 1.78
N GLU A 171 -33.06 1.62 1.88
CA GLU A 171 -32.78 2.81 2.69
C GLU A 171 -33.39 4.07 2.07
N GLN A 172 -33.39 4.20 0.73
CA GLN A 172 -34.07 5.31 0.06
C GLN A 172 -35.59 5.24 0.23
N VAL A 173 -36.18 4.04 0.12
CA VAL A 173 -37.61 3.83 0.38
C VAL A 173 -37.97 4.19 1.83
N ARG A 174 -37.05 3.95 2.79
CA ARG A 174 -37.24 4.32 4.22
C ARG A 174 -36.92 5.78 4.53
N GLY A 175 -36.56 6.60 3.53
CA GLY A 175 -36.16 8.01 3.74
C GLY A 175 -34.83 8.19 4.48
N LYS A 176 -33.96 7.16 4.54
CA LYS A 176 -32.63 7.25 5.12
C LYS A 176 -31.63 7.81 4.10
N SER A 177 -30.47 8.27 4.61
CA SER A 177 -29.40 8.74 3.74
C SER A 177 -28.88 7.64 2.82
N ALA A 178 -28.82 7.93 1.51
CA ALA A 178 -28.25 7.04 0.50
C ALA A 178 -26.74 7.24 0.41
N ASP A 179 -25.98 6.14 0.45
CA ASP A 179 -24.53 6.10 0.22
C ASP A 179 -24.17 5.29 -1.05
N SER A 180 -22.90 5.01 -1.30
CA SER A 180 -22.41 4.23 -2.45
C SER A 180 -23.08 2.84 -2.57
N ARG A 181 -23.48 2.24 -1.44
CA ARG A 181 -24.14 0.93 -1.41
C ARG A 181 -25.59 0.98 -1.87
N SER A 182 -26.21 2.17 -1.89
CA SER A 182 -27.50 2.40 -2.53
C SER A 182 -27.40 2.29 -4.04
N ASP A 183 -26.33 2.83 -4.65
CA ASP A 183 -26.08 2.67 -6.08
C ASP A 183 -25.80 1.21 -6.45
N ILE A 184 -25.15 0.44 -5.56
CA ILE A 184 -24.91 -1.00 -5.74
C ILE A 184 -26.23 -1.78 -5.76
N PHE A 185 -27.21 -1.41 -4.92
CA PHE A 185 -28.54 -2.02 -4.97
C PHE A 185 -29.25 -1.69 -6.30
N SER A 186 -29.25 -0.41 -6.70
CA SER A 186 -29.83 0.02 -7.97
C SER A 186 -29.15 -0.65 -9.17
N PHE A 187 -27.81 -0.80 -9.12
CA PHE A 187 -27.05 -1.56 -10.10
C PHE A 187 -27.51 -3.02 -10.16
N GLY A 188 -27.71 -3.68 -9.01
CA GLY A 188 -28.24 -5.05 -8.95
C GLY A 188 -29.60 -5.19 -9.61
N ALA A 189 -30.51 -4.20 -9.43
CA ALA A 189 -31.81 -4.18 -10.07
C ALA A 189 -31.70 -3.98 -11.59
N VAL A 190 -30.79 -3.12 -12.07
CA VAL A 190 -30.51 -2.92 -13.50
C VAL A 190 -29.92 -4.19 -14.11
N LEU A 191 -28.95 -4.82 -13.47
CA LEU A 191 -28.32 -6.06 -13.95
C LEU A 191 -29.33 -7.21 -14.01
N TYR A 192 -30.18 -7.35 -12.97
CA TYR A 192 -31.24 -8.34 -12.96
C TYR A 192 -32.16 -8.20 -14.18
N GLU A 193 -32.63 -6.96 -14.46
CA GLU A 193 -33.51 -6.68 -15.61
C GLU A 193 -32.79 -6.92 -16.93
N THR A 194 -31.51 -6.53 -17.05
CA THR A 194 -30.70 -6.73 -18.25
C THR A 194 -30.52 -8.23 -18.59
N LEU A 195 -30.36 -9.08 -17.58
CA LEU A 195 -30.18 -10.52 -17.72
C LEU A 195 -31.50 -11.29 -17.91
N SER A 196 -32.55 -10.90 -17.17
CA SER A 196 -33.82 -11.64 -17.13
C SER A 196 -34.90 -11.10 -18.10
N GLY A 197 -34.75 -9.84 -18.56
CA GLY A 197 -35.80 -9.12 -19.30
C GLY A 197 -37.00 -8.70 -18.43
N ARG A 198 -36.87 -8.81 -17.09
CA ARG A 198 -37.96 -8.48 -16.16
C ARG A 198 -37.41 -7.63 -15.02
N ARG A 199 -38.19 -6.70 -14.50
CA ARG A 199 -37.80 -5.92 -13.31
C ARG A 199 -37.65 -6.79 -12.08
N ALA A 200 -36.67 -6.50 -11.26
CA ALA A 200 -36.41 -7.21 -10.01
C ALA A 200 -37.56 -7.07 -9.00
N PHE A 201 -38.16 -5.89 -8.95
CA PHE A 201 -39.29 -5.56 -8.06
C PHE A 201 -40.39 -4.88 -8.86
N ARG A 202 -41.65 -5.37 -8.74
CA ARG A 202 -42.83 -4.87 -9.44
C ARG A 202 -44.07 -5.07 -8.58
N GLY A 203 -44.91 -4.04 -8.49
CA GLY A 203 -46.25 -4.06 -7.94
C GLY A 203 -47.24 -3.34 -8.88
N GLU A 204 -48.53 -3.47 -8.62
CA GLU A 204 -49.59 -2.75 -9.36
C GLU A 204 -49.62 -1.25 -9.04
N SER A 205 -49.01 -0.87 -7.90
CA SER A 205 -48.83 0.51 -7.45
C SER A 205 -47.39 0.81 -7.03
N ALA A 206 -47.05 2.10 -6.92
CA ALA A 206 -45.77 2.54 -6.37
C ALA A 206 -45.58 2.04 -4.94
N VAL A 207 -46.62 2.00 -4.12
CA VAL A 207 -46.61 1.52 -2.74
C VAL A 207 -46.30 0.04 -2.67
N GLU A 208 -46.90 -0.76 -3.54
CA GLU A 208 -46.61 -2.20 -3.61
C GLU A 208 -45.20 -2.46 -4.10
N THR A 209 -44.72 -1.72 -5.09
CA THR A 209 -43.31 -1.80 -5.54
C THR A 209 -42.34 -1.47 -4.40
N MET A 210 -42.61 -0.42 -3.60
CA MET A 210 -41.82 -0.10 -2.41
C MET A 210 -41.88 -1.23 -1.35
N SER A 211 -43.05 -1.84 -1.14
CA SER A 211 -43.19 -2.98 -0.24
C SER A 211 -42.39 -4.19 -0.71
N ALA A 212 -42.41 -4.48 -2.03
CA ALA A 212 -41.62 -5.55 -2.63
C ALA A 212 -40.10 -5.29 -2.42
N ILE A 213 -39.61 -4.06 -2.65
CA ILE A 213 -38.22 -3.68 -2.39
C ILE A 213 -37.82 -3.93 -0.93
N LEU A 214 -38.72 -3.68 0.02
CA LEU A 214 -38.42 -3.84 1.44
C LEU A 214 -38.47 -5.29 1.95
N LYS A 215 -39.30 -6.15 1.33
CA LYS A 215 -39.66 -7.44 1.91
C LYS A 215 -39.41 -8.65 1.00
N GLU A 216 -39.42 -8.49 -0.32
CA GLU A 216 -39.40 -9.59 -1.26
C GLU A 216 -38.04 -9.81 -1.87
N GLU A 217 -37.70 -11.06 -2.18
CA GLU A 217 -36.57 -11.42 -3.03
C GLU A 217 -37.01 -11.57 -4.47
N PRO A 218 -36.22 -11.10 -5.46
CA PRO A 218 -36.55 -11.30 -6.87
C PRO A 218 -36.45 -12.79 -7.23
N ALA A 219 -37.26 -13.22 -8.21
CA ALA A 219 -37.24 -14.59 -8.71
C ALA A 219 -35.84 -14.96 -9.23
N ALA A 220 -35.45 -16.23 -9.08
CA ALA A 220 -34.16 -16.71 -9.59
C ALA A 220 -34.08 -16.52 -11.12
N ILE A 221 -32.97 -15.97 -11.61
CA ILE A 221 -32.72 -15.74 -13.04
C ILE A 221 -32.67 -17.07 -13.79
N SER A 222 -32.07 -18.10 -13.18
CA SER A 222 -31.90 -19.44 -13.72
C SER A 222 -33.21 -20.14 -14.09
N VAL A 223 -34.35 -19.78 -13.46
CA VAL A 223 -35.68 -20.35 -13.78
C VAL A 223 -36.16 -19.92 -15.19
N GLY A 224 -35.82 -18.71 -15.62
CA GLY A 224 -36.21 -18.19 -16.95
C GLY A 224 -35.09 -18.19 -17.98
N ARG A 225 -33.82 -18.25 -17.51
CA ARG A 225 -32.62 -18.11 -18.33
C ARG A 225 -31.53 -19.11 -17.89
N PRO A 226 -31.67 -20.38 -18.25
CA PRO A 226 -30.69 -21.42 -17.89
C PRO A 226 -29.30 -21.24 -18.55
N ASP A 227 -29.21 -20.36 -19.54
CA ASP A 227 -28.00 -19.96 -20.23
C ASP A 227 -27.14 -18.95 -19.41
N VAL A 228 -27.70 -18.33 -18.35
CA VAL A 228 -26.99 -17.39 -17.48
C VAL A 228 -26.20 -18.18 -16.43
N ALA A 229 -24.90 -17.94 -16.39
CA ALA A 229 -24.02 -18.63 -15.41
C ALA A 229 -24.47 -18.34 -13.96
N PRO A 230 -24.42 -19.34 -13.05
CA PRO A 230 -24.82 -19.17 -11.64
C PRO A 230 -24.02 -18.07 -10.89
N ALA A 231 -22.86 -17.70 -11.41
CA ALA A 231 -22.06 -16.60 -10.90
C ALA A 231 -22.79 -15.26 -10.95
N TYR A 232 -23.49 -14.97 -12.05
CA TYR A 232 -24.28 -13.73 -12.17
C TYR A 232 -25.44 -13.69 -11.19
N GLU A 233 -26.10 -14.82 -10.96
CA GLU A 233 -27.20 -14.89 -10.01
C GLU A 233 -26.74 -14.60 -8.57
N ARG A 234 -25.55 -15.12 -8.18
CA ARG A 234 -24.95 -14.81 -6.88
C ARG A 234 -24.59 -13.33 -6.75
N ILE A 235 -24.03 -12.71 -7.80
CA ILE A 235 -23.70 -11.29 -7.81
C ILE A 235 -24.94 -10.43 -7.65
N VAL A 236 -25.99 -10.70 -8.46
CA VAL A 236 -27.26 -9.96 -8.40
C VAL A 236 -27.89 -10.10 -7.01
N ARG A 237 -27.96 -11.32 -6.45
CA ARG A 237 -28.53 -11.55 -5.12
C ARG A 237 -27.77 -10.73 -4.07
N ARG A 238 -26.44 -10.74 -4.11
CA ARG A 238 -25.63 -9.96 -3.18
C ARG A 238 -25.81 -8.45 -3.33
N CYS A 239 -25.99 -7.93 -4.54
CA CYS A 239 -26.33 -6.52 -4.76
C CYS A 239 -27.70 -6.16 -4.15
N LEU A 240 -28.68 -7.07 -4.24
CA LEU A 240 -30.07 -6.85 -3.85
C LEU A 240 -30.38 -7.19 -2.38
N GLU A 241 -29.36 -7.47 -1.56
CA GLU A 241 -29.50 -7.65 -0.11
C GLU A 241 -30.16 -6.42 0.53
N LYS A 242 -31.07 -6.68 1.48
CA LYS A 242 -31.86 -5.60 2.10
C LYS A 242 -31.04 -4.74 3.05
N SER A 243 -30.06 -5.35 3.71
CA SER A 243 -29.11 -4.66 4.57
C SER A 243 -27.90 -4.19 3.75
N PRO A 244 -27.54 -2.89 3.75
CA PRO A 244 -26.38 -2.37 3.01
C PRO A 244 -25.07 -3.07 3.39
N GLU A 245 -24.95 -3.56 4.64
CA GLU A 245 -23.76 -4.25 5.15
C GLU A 245 -23.54 -5.63 4.50
N GLN A 246 -24.57 -6.22 3.93
CA GLN A 246 -24.52 -7.55 3.29
C GLN A 246 -24.25 -7.45 1.77
N ARG A 247 -24.33 -6.25 1.19
CA ARG A 247 -24.00 -6.00 -0.22
C ARG A 247 -22.51 -5.98 -0.48
N PHE A 248 -22.12 -5.81 -1.73
CA PHE A 248 -20.76 -5.36 -2.03
C PHE A 248 -20.51 -4.00 -1.36
N GLN A 249 -19.32 -3.83 -0.77
CA GLN A 249 -19.02 -2.60 -0.05
C GLN A 249 -18.42 -1.53 -0.96
N SER A 250 -17.94 -1.92 -2.15
CA SER A 250 -17.50 -0.98 -3.18
C SER A 250 -17.94 -1.43 -4.57
N ALA A 251 -18.12 -0.47 -5.48
CA ALA A 251 -18.38 -0.76 -6.89
C ALA A 251 -17.15 -1.37 -7.58
N ARG A 252 -15.95 -1.21 -7.05
CA ARG A 252 -14.73 -1.85 -7.52
C ARG A 252 -14.77 -3.37 -7.28
N ASP A 253 -15.17 -3.81 -6.07
CA ASP A 253 -15.34 -5.24 -5.76
C ASP A 253 -16.42 -5.88 -6.63
N LEU A 254 -17.48 -5.11 -6.91
CA LEU A 254 -18.53 -5.54 -7.81
C LEU A 254 -18.03 -5.71 -9.26
N ALA A 255 -17.23 -4.74 -9.78
CA ALA A 255 -16.63 -4.84 -11.11
C ALA A 255 -15.71 -6.06 -11.22
N PHE A 256 -14.96 -6.34 -10.16
CA PHE A 256 -14.09 -7.51 -10.09
C PHE A 256 -14.89 -8.81 -10.14
N ALA A 257 -15.90 -8.98 -9.30
CA ALA A 257 -16.76 -10.18 -9.29
C ALA A 257 -17.45 -10.43 -10.64
N LEU A 258 -17.83 -9.36 -11.35
CA LEU A 258 -18.38 -9.44 -12.69
C LEU A 258 -17.36 -9.93 -13.72
N SER A 259 -16.13 -9.46 -13.66
CA SER A 259 -15.05 -9.87 -14.55
C SER A 259 -14.74 -11.37 -14.42
N GLU A 260 -14.78 -11.91 -13.21
CA GLU A 260 -14.65 -13.35 -12.96
C GLU A 260 -15.82 -14.15 -13.54
N ALA A 261 -17.04 -13.62 -13.44
CA ALA A 261 -18.24 -14.28 -13.98
C ALA A 261 -18.23 -14.39 -15.51
N VAL A 262 -17.63 -13.41 -16.22
CA VAL A 262 -17.47 -13.42 -17.69
C VAL A 262 -16.44 -14.44 -18.15
N THR A 263 -15.35 -14.65 -17.37
CA THR A 263 -14.22 -15.52 -17.75
C THR A 263 -14.42 -17.00 -17.41
N SER A 264 -15.44 -17.34 -16.61
CA SER A 264 -15.70 -18.74 -16.21
C SER A 264 -16.36 -19.53 -17.36
N PRO A 265 -15.75 -20.61 -17.90
CA PRO A 265 -16.38 -21.41 -18.94
C PRO A 265 -17.60 -22.15 -18.38
N SER A 266 -18.71 -22.06 -19.08
CA SER A 266 -19.95 -22.80 -18.78
C SER A 266 -19.72 -24.29 -18.95
N VAL A 267 -19.50 -25.02 -17.87
CA VAL A 267 -19.45 -26.49 -17.90
C VAL A 267 -20.90 -27.00 -17.88
N SER A 268 -21.44 -27.23 -19.06
CA SER A 268 -22.71 -27.96 -19.21
C SER A 268 -22.43 -29.45 -19.07
N THR A 269 -22.46 -29.98 -17.85
CA THR A 269 -22.46 -31.40 -17.63
C THR A 269 -23.91 -31.91 -17.65
N GLN A 270 -24.36 -32.32 -18.83
CA GLN A 270 -25.55 -33.16 -18.94
C GLN A 270 -25.15 -34.62 -18.62
N LEU A 271 -25.47 -35.05 -17.41
CA LEU A 271 -25.58 -36.46 -17.11
C LEU A 271 -26.87 -36.99 -17.75
N ARG A 272 -26.71 -37.71 -18.84
CA ARG A 272 -27.79 -38.53 -19.42
C ARG A 272 -27.35 -39.99 -19.34
N GLU A 273 -27.94 -40.77 -18.43
CA GLU A 273 -27.84 -42.21 -18.43
C GLU A 273 -28.62 -42.82 -19.59
N PRO A 274 -28.09 -43.80 -20.33
CA PRO A 274 -28.87 -44.65 -21.23
C PRO A 274 -29.15 -46.01 -20.60
N PRO A 275 -30.35 -46.61 -20.88
CA PRO A 275 -30.76 -47.90 -20.34
C PRO A 275 -30.06 -49.09 -21.06
N PRO A 276 -29.98 -50.28 -20.44
CA PRO A 276 -29.17 -51.36 -20.95
C PRO A 276 -29.88 -52.15 -22.05
N SER A 277 -29.24 -52.31 -23.21
CA SER A 277 -29.64 -53.31 -24.22
C SER A 277 -28.57 -54.42 -24.33
N ARG A 278 -29.01 -55.62 -23.95
CA ARG A 278 -28.31 -56.88 -24.20
C ARG A 278 -28.32 -57.18 -25.69
N ARG A 279 -27.16 -57.16 -26.35
CA ARG A 279 -26.76 -57.98 -27.52
C ARG A 279 -25.50 -57.37 -28.13
N ARG A 280 -24.34 -57.95 -27.78
CA ARG A 280 -23.11 -57.99 -28.59
C ARG A 280 -21.96 -58.54 -27.74
N LEU A 281 -22.05 -59.79 -27.41
CA LEU A 281 -21.02 -60.51 -26.62
C LEU A 281 -20.27 -61.55 -27.47
N VAL A 282 -20.09 -61.38 -28.76
CA VAL A 282 -19.40 -62.37 -29.59
C VAL A 282 -18.30 -61.82 -30.50
N LEU A 283 -18.08 -60.47 -30.56
CA LEU A 283 -17.01 -59.89 -31.41
C LEU A 283 -15.85 -59.27 -30.64
N ALA A 284 -15.76 -59.51 -29.33
CA ALA A 284 -14.77 -58.82 -28.47
C ALA A 284 -13.45 -59.65 -28.26
N VAL A 285 -13.36 -60.88 -28.72
CA VAL A 285 -12.16 -61.70 -28.40
C VAL A 285 -11.09 -61.69 -29.54
N ALA A 286 -11.46 -61.33 -30.76
CA ALA A 286 -10.49 -61.21 -31.86
C ALA A 286 -9.85 -59.82 -32.01
N GLY A 287 -10.51 -58.78 -31.49
CA GLY A 287 -9.96 -57.39 -31.49
C GLY A 287 -9.00 -57.07 -30.36
N GLY A 288 -9.04 -57.84 -29.26
CA GLY A 288 -8.26 -57.58 -28.06
C GLY A 288 -6.75 -57.81 -28.20
N ALA A 289 -6.36 -58.80 -28.97
CA ALA A 289 -4.94 -59.12 -29.16
C ALA A 289 -4.22 -58.11 -30.09
N LEU A 290 -4.92 -57.56 -31.08
CA LEU A 290 -4.36 -56.52 -31.97
C LEU A 290 -4.27 -55.13 -31.28
N ALA A 291 -5.20 -54.86 -30.39
CA ALA A 291 -5.22 -53.58 -29.62
C ALA A 291 -4.11 -53.54 -28.54
N VAL A 292 -3.80 -54.69 -27.91
CA VAL A 292 -2.73 -54.78 -26.89
C VAL A 292 -1.36 -54.67 -27.56
N GLY A 293 -1.16 -55.25 -28.76
CA GLY A 293 0.07 -55.09 -29.54
C GLY A 293 0.31 -53.66 -30.03
N LEU A 294 -0.74 -52.99 -30.49
CA LEU A 294 -0.66 -51.58 -30.90
C LEU A 294 -0.48 -50.63 -29.69
N LEU A 295 -1.09 -50.92 -28.54
CA LEU A 295 -0.91 -50.14 -27.31
C LEU A 295 0.52 -50.29 -26.77
N ALA A 296 1.12 -51.50 -26.83
CA ALA A 296 2.50 -51.72 -26.44
C ALA A 296 3.49 -51.01 -27.37
N ALA A 297 3.23 -50.99 -28.69
CA ALA A 297 4.06 -50.29 -29.66
C ALA A 297 3.93 -48.75 -29.50
N VAL A 298 2.72 -48.21 -29.20
CA VAL A 298 2.48 -46.81 -28.93
C VAL A 298 3.11 -46.38 -27.62
N LEU A 299 3.11 -47.25 -26.59
CA LEU A 299 3.78 -46.97 -25.31
C LEU A 299 5.29 -47.00 -25.43
N ALA A 300 5.88 -47.93 -26.27
CA ALA A 300 7.31 -47.96 -26.53
C ALA A 300 7.80 -46.75 -27.37
N VAL A 301 6.99 -46.26 -28.32
CA VAL A 301 7.29 -45.02 -29.10
C VAL A 301 7.10 -43.77 -28.25
N ARG A 302 6.19 -43.77 -27.25
CA ARG A 302 6.04 -42.70 -26.29
C ARG A 302 7.13 -42.66 -25.22
N ALA A 303 7.72 -43.75 -24.85
CA ALA A 303 8.85 -43.80 -23.91
C ALA A 303 10.16 -43.25 -24.52
N GLY A 304 10.25 -43.16 -25.86
CA GLY A 304 11.41 -42.62 -26.57
C GLY A 304 11.32 -41.14 -26.98
N ARG A 305 10.18 -40.47 -26.72
CA ARG A 305 9.96 -39.07 -27.09
C ARG A 305 9.33 -38.28 -25.96
N SER A 306 9.96 -38.26 -24.80
CA SER A 306 9.59 -37.30 -23.75
C SER A 306 10.75 -36.37 -23.45
N LYS A 307 10.74 -35.24 -24.14
CA LYS A 307 11.24 -33.95 -23.60
C LYS A 307 10.67 -32.82 -24.44
N ALA A 308 9.43 -32.44 -24.11
CA ALA A 308 8.93 -31.07 -24.23
C ALA A 308 7.90 -30.87 -23.11
N PRO A 309 8.00 -29.78 -22.33
CA PRO A 309 7.25 -29.66 -21.09
C PRO A 309 5.87 -29.10 -21.37
N GLY A 310 4.86 -29.92 -21.21
CA GLY A 310 3.46 -29.55 -21.05
C GLY A 310 3.02 -29.96 -19.65
N GLY A 311 3.64 -29.40 -18.63
CA GLY A 311 3.21 -29.54 -17.25
C GLY A 311 2.01 -28.65 -16.98
N ALA A 312 0.91 -29.25 -16.50
CA ALA A 312 -0.03 -28.52 -15.67
C ALA A 312 0.81 -27.78 -14.61
N SER A 313 0.66 -26.48 -14.53
CA SER A 313 1.31 -25.62 -13.57
C SER A 313 0.97 -26.10 -12.15
N ALA A 314 1.82 -26.95 -11.58
CA ALA A 314 1.98 -27.02 -10.15
C ALA A 314 2.49 -25.62 -9.76
N GLY A 315 1.65 -24.82 -9.10
CA GLY A 315 1.99 -23.48 -8.68
C GLY A 315 3.35 -23.50 -8.00
N HIS A 316 4.25 -22.62 -8.43
CA HIS A 316 5.53 -22.45 -7.76
C HIS A 316 5.24 -22.14 -6.29
N PRO A 317 5.94 -22.78 -5.35
CA PRO A 317 5.77 -22.47 -3.93
C PRO A 317 6.05 -20.99 -3.72
N ILE A 318 5.18 -20.30 -2.99
CA ILE A 318 5.37 -18.90 -2.62
C ILE A 318 6.56 -18.83 -1.66
N GLN A 319 7.62 -18.16 -2.08
CA GLN A 319 8.86 -17.98 -1.31
C GLN A 319 9.07 -16.54 -0.87
N SER A 320 8.27 -15.61 -1.39
CA SER A 320 8.38 -14.19 -1.11
C SER A 320 7.01 -13.49 -1.07
N LEU A 321 6.87 -12.54 -0.15
CA LEU A 321 5.61 -11.90 0.19
C LEU A 321 5.81 -10.41 0.46
N ALA A 322 4.86 -9.59 0.02
CA ALA A 322 4.72 -8.20 0.43
C ALA A 322 3.34 -7.97 1.06
N VAL A 323 3.27 -7.26 2.18
CA VAL A 323 2.00 -6.78 2.76
C VAL A 323 1.85 -5.32 2.40
N LEU A 324 0.90 -4.99 1.52
CA LEU A 324 0.62 -3.60 1.17
C LEU A 324 -0.05 -2.85 2.32
N PRO A 325 0.05 -1.51 2.35
CA PRO A 325 -0.59 -0.71 3.38
C PRO A 325 -2.07 -0.99 3.49
N LEU A 326 -2.52 -1.42 4.67
CA LEU A 326 -3.92 -1.71 4.94
C LEU A 326 -4.74 -0.41 4.86
N GLN A 327 -5.84 -0.45 4.13
CA GLN A 327 -6.70 0.73 3.95
C GLN A 327 -7.44 1.07 5.24
N ASN A 328 -7.41 2.33 5.64
CA ASN A 328 -8.20 2.85 6.75
C ASN A 328 -9.66 3.04 6.32
N LEU A 329 -10.57 2.21 6.82
CA LEU A 329 -12.00 2.30 6.53
C LEU A 329 -12.78 3.11 7.56
N SER A 330 -12.14 3.64 8.60
CA SER A 330 -12.83 4.46 9.63
C SER A 330 -13.27 5.84 9.10
N ARG A 331 -12.73 6.28 7.95
CA ARG A 331 -12.90 7.63 7.38
C ARG A 331 -12.41 8.77 8.27
N ASP A 332 -11.72 8.45 9.34
CA ASP A 332 -11.11 9.40 10.25
C ASP A 332 -9.60 9.48 9.93
N PRO A 333 -9.12 10.61 9.37
CA PRO A 333 -7.70 10.77 9.07
C PRO A 333 -6.80 10.66 10.31
N ASP A 334 -7.35 10.98 11.48
CA ASP A 334 -6.62 10.89 12.75
C ASP A 334 -6.38 9.43 13.19
N GLN A 335 -6.97 8.43 12.50
CA GLN A 335 -6.73 7.00 12.71
C GLN A 335 -5.79 6.38 11.66
N GLU A 336 -5.16 7.17 10.80
CA GLU A 336 -4.25 6.66 9.77
C GLU A 336 -3.04 5.96 10.39
N TYR A 337 -2.52 6.47 11.53
CA TYR A 337 -1.45 5.81 12.27
C TYR A 337 -1.81 4.39 12.72
N PHE A 338 -3.11 4.13 12.96
CA PHE A 338 -3.56 2.81 13.39
C PHE A 338 -3.50 1.78 12.26
N SER A 339 -3.95 2.12 11.05
CA SER A 339 -3.85 1.21 9.90
C SER A 339 -2.41 1.00 9.45
N ASP A 340 -1.56 2.03 9.51
CA ASP A 340 -0.14 1.93 9.23
C ASP A 340 0.57 1.04 10.25
N GLY A 341 0.25 1.20 11.54
CA GLY A 341 0.77 0.35 12.60
C GLY A 341 0.32 -1.10 12.47
N MET A 342 -0.96 -1.35 12.12
CA MET A 342 -1.45 -2.70 11.85
C MET A 342 -0.72 -3.35 10.67
N THR A 343 -0.39 -2.58 9.64
CA THR A 343 0.41 -3.06 8.51
C THR A 343 1.81 -3.46 8.95
N GLU A 344 2.47 -2.61 9.74
CA GLU A 344 3.82 -2.85 10.26
C GLU A 344 3.88 -4.10 11.16
N GLU A 345 2.93 -4.25 12.07
CA GLU A 345 2.86 -5.41 12.97
C GLU A 345 2.56 -6.71 12.21
N LEU A 346 1.72 -6.68 11.16
CA LEU A 346 1.48 -7.85 10.32
C LEU A 346 2.74 -8.24 9.53
N ILE A 347 3.48 -7.27 8.99
CA ILE A 347 4.79 -7.48 8.35
C ILE A 347 5.74 -8.13 9.36
N THR A 348 5.86 -7.58 10.57
CA THR A 348 6.74 -8.10 11.63
C THR A 348 6.40 -9.54 12.01
N ASN A 349 5.11 -9.86 12.17
CA ASN A 349 4.67 -11.21 12.51
C ASN A 349 4.98 -12.21 11.38
N LEU A 350 4.78 -11.83 10.11
CA LEU A 350 5.11 -12.67 8.95
C LEU A 350 6.64 -12.79 8.75
N ALA A 351 7.38 -11.72 9.01
CA ALA A 351 8.84 -11.70 8.86
C ALA A 351 9.56 -12.65 9.82
N ARG A 352 8.97 -12.94 10.99
CA ARG A 352 9.48 -13.94 11.95
C ARG A 352 9.41 -15.37 11.42
N ILE A 353 8.64 -15.61 10.34
CA ILE A 353 8.55 -16.92 9.68
C ILE A 353 9.72 -17.03 8.70
N GLY A 354 10.81 -17.68 9.12
CA GLY A 354 12.05 -17.75 8.36
C GLY A 354 11.96 -18.49 7.01
N ALA A 355 10.86 -19.20 6.75
CA ALA A 355 10.65 -19.96 5.51
C ALA A 355 10.24 -19.09 4.30
N VAL A 356 9.86 -17.82 4.52
CA VAL A 356 9.34 -16.91 3.48
C VAL A 356 10.02 -15.56 3.61
N ARG A 357 10.49 -15.01 2.50
CA ARG A 357 11.03 -13.65 2.43
C ARG A 357 9.86 -12.67 2.48
N VAL A 358 9.87 -11.76 3.45
CA VAL A 358 8.84 -10.71 3.60
C VAL A 358 9.48 -9.35 3.33
N ILE A 359 8.84 -8.57 2.47
CA ILE A 359 9.30 -7.21 2.16
C ILE A 359 9.00 -6.28 3.35
N SER A 360 9.97 -5.45 3.67
CA SER A 360 9.91 -4.49 4.77
C SER A 360 8.85 -3.40 4.53
N ARG A 361 8.41 -2.81 5.64
CA ARG A 361 7.43 -1.72 5.67
C ARG A 361 7.80 -0.55 4.76
N THR A 362 9.06 -0.12 4.76
CA THR A 362 9.51 1.09 4.06
C THR A 362 9.22 1.00 2.56
N SER A 363 9.55 -0.14 1.93
CA SER A 363 9.27 -0.35 0.50
C SER A 363 7.77 -0.43 0.19
N VAL A 364 6.95 -1.04 1.05
CA VAL A 364 5.53 -1.20 0.76
C VAL A 364 4.74 0.09 1.00
N MET A 365 5.15 0.94 1.94
CA MET A 365 4.46 2.21 2.22
C MET A 365 4.47 3.19 1.05
N GLY A 366 5.43 3.09 0.14
CA GLY A 366 5.45 3.85 -1.12
C GLY A 366 4.26 3.57 -2.05
N TYR A 367 3.55 2.47 -1.80
CA TYR A 367 2.34 2.10 -2.56
C TYR A 367 1.03 2.52 -1.87
N LYS A 368 1.09 3.26 -0.78
CA LYS A 368 -0.10 3.75 -0.08
C LYS A 368 -0.93 4.64 -1.00
N GLY A 369 -2.20 4.27 -1.21
CA GLY A 369 -3.09 4.98 -2.12
C GLY A 369 -2.73 4.90 -3.61
N THR A 370 -1.83 4.00 -4.00
CA THR A 370 -1.43 3.81 -5.40
C THR A 370 -2.56 3.24 -6.24
N THR A 371 -2.57 3.60 -7.51
CA THR A 371 -3.44 3.02 -8.55
C THR A 371 -2.70 2.01 -9.44
N LYS A 372 -1.45 1.68 -9.10
CA LYS A 372 -0.66 0.70 -9.86
C LYS A 372 -1.30 -0.69 -9.77
N PRO A 373 -1.33 -1.47 -10.87
CA PRO A 373 -1.78 -2.86 -10.82
C PRO A 373 -0.91 -3.70 -9.89
N LEU A 374 -1.52 -4.63 -9.14
CA LEU A 374 -0.81 -5.53 -8.20
C LEU A 374 0.32 -6.31 -8.86
N THR A 375 0.13 -6.74 -10.13
CA THR A 375 1.16 -7.44 -10.90
C THR A 375 2.40 -6.57 -11.18
N ALA A 376 2.24 -5.25 -11.30
CA ALA A 376 3.36 -4.32 -11.44
C ALA A 376 4.06 -4.14 -10.09
N ILE A 377 3.32 -3.97 -9.00
CA ILE A 377 3.84 -3.85 -7.63
C ILE A 377 4.64 -5.11 -7.26
N ALA A 378 4.06 -6.31 -7.48
CA ALA A 378 4.74 -7.58 -7.20
C ALA A 378 6.05 -7.72 -7.97
N ARG A 379 6.10 -7.25 -9.21
CA ARG A 379 7.32 -7.25 -10.05
C ARG A 379 8.35 -6.24 -9.54
N GLU A 380 7.95 -5.04 -9.18
CA GLU A 380 8.83 -3.98 -8.62
C GLU A 380 9.46 -4.44 -7.30
N LEU A 381 8.67 -5.08 -6.44
CA LEU A 381 9.12 -5.63 -5.15
C LEU A 381 9.81 -7.00 -5.29
N GLY A 382 9.71 -7.65 -6.45
CA GLY A 382 10.28 -8.97 -6.70
C GLY A 382 9.69 -10.06 -5.83
N VAL A 383 8.34 -10.08 -5.64
CA VAL A 383 7.63 -11.03 -4.77
C VAL A 383 6.69 -11.94 -5.55
N ASP A 384 6.50 -13.17 -5.00
CA ASP A 384 5.60 -14.17 -5.57
C ASP A 384 4.13 -13.91 -5.23
N ALA A 385 3.89 -13.31 -4.06
CA ALA A 385 2.55 -13.01 -3.59
C ALA A 385 2.48 -11.65 -2.85
N VAL A 386 1.29 -11.10 -2.79
CA VAL A 386 0.98 -9.83 -2.13
C VAL A 386 -0.20 -10.06 -1.18
N VAL A 387 -0.10 -9.51 0.02
CA VAL A 387 -1.24 -9.36 0.94
C VAL A 387 -1.74 -7.93 0.83
N GLU A 388 -3.02 -7.77 0.55
CA GLU A 388 -3.71 -6.49 0.66
C GLU A 388 -4.89 -6.61 1.62
N GLY A 389 -5.40 -5.47 2.08
CA GLY A 389 -6.53 -5.50 3.00
C GLY A 389 -6.92 -4.15 3.53
N SER A 390 -7.74 -4.20 4.59
CA SER A 390 -8.26 -3.00 5.22
C SER A 390 -8.43 -3.18 6.73
N VAL A 391 -8.41 -2.06 7.44
CA VAL A 391 -8.66 -1.99 8.88
C VAL A 391 -9.84 -1.06 9.13
N LEU A 392 -10.76 -1.51 9.96
CA LEU A 392 -11.87 -0.71 10.47
C LEU A 392 -11.84 -0.74 12.00
N ARG A 393 -11.59 0.39 12.62
CA ARG A 393 -11.78 0.58 14.07
C ARG A 393 -13.13 1.27 14.33
N SER A 394 -13.92 0.71 15.22
CA SER A 394 -15.20 1.28 15.64
C SER A 394 -15.34 1.11 17.18
N GLY A 395 -15.00 2.19 17.92
CA GLY A 395 -14.87 2.16 19.37
C GLY A 395 -13.82 1.16 19.82
N GLU A 396 -14.24 0.22 20.68
CA GLU A 396 -13.39 -0.86 21.23
C GLU A 396 -13.22 -2.07 20.28
N LYS A 397 -13.80 -2.06 19.08
CA LYS A 397 -13.73 -3.17 18.14
C LYS A 397 -12.86 -2.83 16.94
N VAL A 398 -12.05 -3.80 16.54
CA VAL A 398 -11.21 -3.75 15.35
C VAL A 398 -11.60 -4.89 14.42
N ARG A 399 -11.75 -4.56 13.13
CA ARG A 399 -11.90 -5.55 12.06
C ARG A 399 -10.73 -5.39 11.09
N ILE A 400 -10.06 -6.51 10.80
CA ILE A 400 -9.05 -6.62 9.74
C ILE A 400 -9.64 -7.52 8.66
N THR A 401 -9.64 -7.04 7.43
CA THR A 401 -9.87 -7.88 6.25
C THR A 401 -8.54 -8.02 5.53
N ALA A 402 -8.11 -9.23 5.24
CA ALA A 402 -6.87 -9.51 4.54
C ALA A 402 -7.12 -10.53 3.43
N GLN A 403 -6.41 -10.37 2.33
CA GLN A 403 -6.45 -11.28 1.18
C GLN A 403 -5.04 -11.50 0.65
N LEU A 404 -4.75 -12.75 0.28
CA LEU A 404 -3.50 -13.17 -0.31
C LEU A 404 -3.68 -13.34 -1.81
N ILE A 405 -2.84 -12.69 -2.60
CA ILE A 405 -2.97 -12.61 -4.06
C ILE A 405 -1.65 -13.05 -4.68
N GLN A 406 -1.71 -13.92 -5.70
CA GLN A 406 -0.54 -14.32 -6.47
C GLN A 406 -0.05 -13.18 -7.36
N GLY A 407 1.18 -12.71 -7.15
CA GLY A 407 1.71 -11.51 -7.80
C GLY A 407 1.79 -11.57 -9.33
N ALA A 408 2.11 -12.74 -9.90
CA ALA A 408 2.26 -12.87 -11.36
C ALA A 408 0.92 -12.90 -12.12
N THR A 409 -0.16 -13.37 -11.49
CA THR A 409 -1.44 -13.68 -12.16
C THR A 409 -2.62 -12.91 -11.62
N ASP A 410 -2.43 -12.11 -10.56
CA ASP A 410 -3.48 -11.38 -9.84
C ASP A 410 -4.60 -12.31 -9.32
N ARG A 411 -4.26 -13.58 -9.05
CA ARG A 411 -5.20 -14.59 -8.59
C ARG A 411 -5.29 -14.58 -7.07
N HIS A 412 -6.48 -14.39 -6.53
CA HIS A 412 -6.74 -14.53 -5.10
C HIS A 412 -6.54 -15.98 -4.68
N LEU A 413 -5.71 -16.18 -3.66
CA LEU A 413 -5.41 -17.47 -3.07
C LEU A 413 -6.23 -17.67 -1.80
N TRP A 414 -6.43 -16.60 -1.04
CA TRP A 414 -7.15 -16.60 0.23
C TRP A 414 -7.69 -15.22 0.55
N ALA A 415 -8.82 -15.14 1.26
CA ALA A 415 -9.39 -13.91 1.79
C ALA A 415 -10.24 -14.22 3.03
N GLU A 416 -9.99 -13.50 4.13
CA GLU A 416 -10.76 -13.62 5.36
C GLU A 416 -10.90 -12.28 6.08
N SER A 417 -11.88 -12.22 7.00
CA SER A 417 -12.14 -11.05 7.83
C SER A 417 -12.20 -11.46 9.31
N TYR A 418 -11.43 -10.77 10.13
CA TYR A 418 -11.28 -11.00 11.55
C TYR A 418 -11.83 -9.82 12.34
N GLN A 419 -12.58 -10.06 13.40
CA GLN A 419 -13.09 -9.01 14.27
C GLN A 419 -12.86 -9.40 15.73
N ARG A 420 -12.22 -8.50 16.50
CA ARG A 420 -11.88 -8.68 17.91
C ARG A 420 -12.04 -7.36 18.67
N ASP A 421 -12.02 -7.44 20.00
CA ASP A 421 -11.86 -6.26 20.84
C ASP A 421 -10.43 -5.71 20.72
N LEU A 422 -10.26 -4.41 20.90
CA LEU A 422 -8.96 -3.72 20.76
C LEU A 422 -7.86 -4.32 21.66
N ARG A 423 -8.22 -4.80 22.87
CA ARG A 423 -7.31 -5.49 23.79
C ARG A 423 -6.73 -6.80 23.24
N ASP A 424 -7.44 -7.42 22.29
CA ASP A 424 -7.07 -8.72 21.71
C ASP A 424 -6.46 -8.55 20.29
N VAL A 425 -6.12 -7.31 19.91
CA VAL A 425 -5.66 -6.99 18.56
C VAL A 425 -4.37 -7.72 18.17
N LEU A 426 -3.41 -7.87 19.09
CA LEU A 426 -2.17 -8.61 18.82
C LEU A 426 -2.41 -10.11 18.60
N SER A 427 -3.35 -10.69 19.34
CA SER A 427 -3.78 -12.08 19.14
C SER A 427 -4.42 -12.26 17.76
N MET A 428 -5.26 -11.31 17.34
CA MET A 428 -5.88 -11.31 16.01
C MET A 428 -4.83 -11.22 14.89
N GLN A 429 -3.82 -10.38 15.03
CA GLN A 429 -2.74 -10.25 14.05
C GLN A 429 -1.92 -11.55 13.91
N SER A 430 -1.62 -12.20 15.05
CA SER A 430 -0.96 -13.50 15.05
C SER A 430 -1.82 -14.59 14.39
N GLU A 431 -3.15 -14.50 14.51
CA GLU A 431 -4.11 -15.38 13.83
C GLU A 431 -4.09 -15.16 12.31
N VAL A 432 -4.12 -13.90 11.85
CA VAL A 432 -4.01 -13.53 10.43
C VAL A 432 -2.68 -14.01 9.84
N ALA A 433 -1.56 -13.78 10.54
CA ALA A 433 -0.24 -14.20 10.06
C ALA A 433 -0.15 -15.74 9.94
N ARG A 434 -0.71 -16.49 10.90
CA ARG A 434 -0.77 -17.97 10.82
C ARG A 434 -1.64 -18.47 9.67
N ALA A 435 -2.78 -17.82 9.42
CA ALA A 435 -3.66 -18.17 8.31
C ALA A 435 -2.94 -17.96 6.95
N ILE A 436 -2.29 -16.81 6.76
CA ILE A 436 -1.47 -16.54 5.56
C ILE A 436 -0.36 -17.57 5.42
N ALA A 437 0.40 -17.88 6.49
CA ALA A 437 1.46 -18.88 6.48
C ALA A 437 0.94 -20.28 6.08
N GLY A 438 -0.25 -20.66 6.55
CA GLY A 438 -0.92 -21.90 6.18
C GLY A 438 -1.25 -21.97 4.69
N GLU A 439 -1.77 -20.89 4.12
CA GLU A 439 -2.15 -20.82 2.71
C GLU A 439 -0.94 -20.89 1.76
N ILE A 440 0.16 -20.24 2.11
CA ILE A 440 1.41 -20.32 1.34
C ILE A 440 2.17 -21.64 1.57
N ARG A 441 1.63 -22.53 2.42
CA ARG A 441 2.25 -23.81 2.82
C ARG A 441 3.66 -23.64 3.38
N ALA A 442 3.91 -22.54 4.06
CA ALA A 442 5.14 -22.32 4.78
C ALA A 442 5.26 -23.36 5.91
N LYS A 443 6.39 -24.07 5.96
CA LYS A 443 6.68 -24.97 7.08
C LYS A 443 7.05 -24.13 8.29
N LEU A 444 6.11 -23.95 9.19
CA LEU A 444 6.39 -23.32 10.47
C LEU A 444 7.27 -24.26 11.31
N SER A 445 8.34 -23.74 11.86
CA SER A 445 9.12 -24.48 12.88
C SER A 445 8.33 -24.48 14.20
N PRO A 446 8.58 -25.44 15.10
CA PRO A 446 7.99 -25.42 16.45
C PRO A 446 8.26 -24.10 17.21
N GLN A 447 9.37 -23.42 16.88
CA GLN A 447 9.73 -22.16 17.45
C GLN A 447 8.89 -21.00 16.87
N ASP A 448 8.59 -21.01 15.56
CA ASP A 448 7.70 -20.04 14.92
C ASP A 448 6.28 -20.18 15.45
N GLU A 449 5.78 -21.43 15.59
CA GLU A 449 4.47 -21.69 16.18
C GLU A 449 4.37 -21.17 17.61
N LYS A 450 5.40 -21.37 18.44
CA LYS A 450 5.44 -20.88 19.81
C LYS A 450 5.45 -19.33 19.84
N ARG A 451 6.22 -18.69 18.97
CA ARG A 451 6.29 -17.22 18.89
C ARG A 451 4.94 -16.60 18.48
N LEU A 452 4.28 -17.19 17.49
CA LEU A 452 2.95 -16.73 17.05
C LEU A 452 1.85 -17.05 18.08
N ALA A 453 2.05 -18.02 18.98
CA ALA A 453 1.08 -18.40 20.00
C ALA A 453 1.15 -17.53 21.27
N THR A 454 2.27 -16.86 21.55
CA THR A 454 2.53 -16.17 22.82
C THR A 454 2.15 -14.67 22.82
N ALA A 455 1.15 -14.26 22.01
CA ALA A 455 0.66 -12.88 22.08
C ALA A 455 0.08 -12.58 23.48
N ARG A 456 0.78 -11.73 24.24
CA ARG A 456 0.34 -11.23 25.55
C ARG A 456 -0.79 -10.21 25.35
N PRO A 457 -1.87 -10.21 26.15
CA PRO A 457 -2.81 -9.11 26.18
C PRO A 457 -2.07 -7.81 26.50
N VAL A 458 -2.32 -6.77 25.71
CA VAL A 458 -1.69 -5.45 25.84
C VAL A 458 -2.72 -4.45 26.34
N ASN A 459 -2.30 -3.51 27.18
CA ASN A 459 -3.13 -2.36 27.51
C ASN A 459 -3.46 -1.56 26.23
N PRO A 460 -4.74 -1.39 25.85
CA PRO A 460 -5.11 -0.73 24.61
C PRO A 460 -4.58 0.70 24.46
N GLU A 461 -4.52 1.47 25.56
CA GLU A 461 -3.98 2.82 25.54
C GLU A 461 -2.46 2.82 25.31
N ALA A 462 -1.73 1.86 25.94
CA ALA A 462 -0.30 1.69 25.71
C ALA A 462 0.01 1.31 24.27
N HIS A 463 -0.78 0.40 23.71
CA HIS A 463 -0.63 -0.03 22.32
C HIS A 463 -0.90 1.12 21.34
N GLU A 464 -1.96 1.91 21.59
CA GLU A 464 -2.27 3.07 20.75
C GLU A 464 -1.13 4.10 20.77
N LEU A 465 -0.58 4.41 21.95
CA LEU A 465 0.56 5.32 22.09
C LEU A 465 1.82 4.77 21.40
N TYR A 466 2.06 3.47 21.49
CA TYR A 466 3.14 2.81 20.77
C TYR A 466 3.01 2.98 19.25
N LEU A 467 1.82 2.73 18.67
CA LEU A 467 1.60 2.91 17.24
C LEU A 467 1.79 4.36 16.79
N ARG A 468 1.36 5.34 17.60
CA ARG A 468 1.63 6.76 17.36
C ARG A 468 3.12 7.07 17.40
N GLY A 469 3.83 6.52 18.38
CA GLY A 469 5.27 6.64 18.49
C GLY A 469 5.99 6.07 17.25
N ARG A 470 5.63 4.88 16.77
CA ARG A 470 6.16 4.28 15.55
C ARG A 470 5.87 5.14 14.32
N TYR A 471 4.64 5.60 14.18
CA TYR A 471 4.26 6.50 13.08
C TYR A 471 5.06 7.81 13.07
N ALA A 472 5.28 8.41 14.25
CA ALA A 472 6.09 9.62 14.38
C ALA A 472 7.57 9.35 14.05
N LEU A 473 8.16 8.27 14.59
CA LEU A 473 9.55 7.87 14.37
C LEU A 473 9.88 7.67 12.88
N ASN A 474 8.95 7.07 12.15
CA ASN A 474 9.12 6.80 10.71
C ASN A 474 9.22 8.06 9.84
N LYS A 475 8.89 9.26 10.35
CA LYS A 475 9.08 10.54 9.65
C LYS A 475 10.52 11.06 9.71
N GLN A 476 11.31 10.60 10.66
CA GLN A 476 12.76 10.86 10.83
C GLN A 476 13.17 12.34 10.90
N THR A 477 12.27 13.25 11.26
CA THR A 477 12.60 14.64 11.59
C THR A 477 12.88 14.77 13.08
N GLU A 478 13.67 15.76 13.50
CA GLU A 478 13.96 15.99 14.93
C GLU A 478 12.66 16.12 15.76
N GLU A 479 11.70 16.91 15.28
CA GLU A 479 10.42 17.11 15.94
C GLU A 479 9.65 15.79 16.08
N SER A 480 9.59 15.00 15.00
CA SER A 480 8.85 13.74 14.99
C SER A 480 9.51 12.67 15.87
N ILE A 481 10.86 12.62 15.93
CA ILE A 481 11.59 11.72 16.81
C ILE A 481 11.34 12.09 18.30
N ARG A 482 11.38 13.39 18.63
CA ARG A 482 11.07 13.86 19.99
C ARG A 482 9.63 13.54 20.38
N LYS A 483 8.70 13.66 19.44
CA LYS A 483 7.31 13.25 19.64
C LYS A 483 7.18 11.73 19.86
N ALA A 484 7.92 10.92 19.11
CA ALA A 484 7.96 9.47 19.31
C ALA A 484 8.45 9.11 20.73
N ILE A 485 9.50 9.77 21.23
CA ILE A 485 10.01 9.60 22.61
C ILE A 485 8.90 9.87 23.65
N GLU A 486 8.12 10.94 23.48
CA GLU A 486 7.01 11.24 24.38
C GLU A 486 5.93 10.15 24.34
N ASP A 487 5.53 9.72 23.15
CA ASP A 487 4.48 8.72 22.99
C ASP A 487 4.93 7.35 23.53
N PHE A 488 6.18 6.93 23.29
CA PHE A 488 6.73 5.68 23.89
C PHE A 488 6.84 5.76 25.41
N ARG A 489 7.26 6.88 25.99
CA ARG A 489 7.28 7.07 27.45
C ARG A 489 5.89 6.94 28.05
N ARG A 490 4.90 7.57 27.45
CA ARG A 490 3.50 7.45 27.88
C ARG A 490 2.97 6.02 27.72
N ALA A 491 3.37 5.30 26.66
CA ALA A 491 3.02 3.89 26.50
C ALA A 491 3.59 3.04 27.63
N ILE A 492 4.84 3.29 28.03
CA ILE A 492 5.52 2.64 29.16
C ILE A 492 4.83 2.96 30.50
N GLU A 493 4.39 4.20 30.71
CA GLU A 493 3.62 4.59 31.89
C GLU A 493 2.29 3.83 32.01
N LYS A 494 1.63 3.57 30.88
CA LYS A 494 0.37 2.81 30.81
C LYS A 494 0.54 1.29 30.96
N ASP A 495 1.63 0.76 30.42
CA ASP A 495 2.00 -0.66 30.55
C ASP A 495 3.53 -0.81 30.70
N PRO A 496 4.06 -0.82 31.93
CA PRO A 496 5.49 -0.97 32.19
C PRO A 496 6.08 -2.30 31.72
N GLY A 497 5.25 -3.28 31.38
CA GLY A 497 5.66 -4.58 30.83
C GLY A 497 5.68 -4.63 29.30
N PHE A 498 5.40 -3.54 28.59
CA PHE A 498 5.29 -3.52 27.15
C PHE A 498 6.67 -3.34 26.47
N ALA A 499 7.41 -4.43 26.29
CA ALA A 499 8.77 -4.45 25.71
C ALA A 499 8.92 -3.68 24.38
N PRO A 500 7.98 -3.76 23.39
CA PRO A 500 8.12 -3.00 22.14
C PRO A 500 8.21 -1.49 22.33
N ALA A 501 7.56 -0.92 23.34
CA ALA A 501 7.64 0.52 23.61
C ALA A 501 9.04 0.93 24.09
N TYR A 502 9.70 0.09 24.85
CA TYR A 502 11.11 0.33 25.24
C TYR A 502 12.07 0.20 24.05
N ALA A 503 11.85 -0.76 23.13
CA ALA A 503 12.63 -0.87 21.90
C ALA A 503 12.44 0.38 21.02
N GLY A 504 11.21 0.84 20.80
CA GLY A 504 10.94 2.08 20.07
C GLY A 504 11.56 3.32 20.73
N LEU A 505 11.61 3.37 22.07
CA LEU A 505 12.29 4.44 22.82
C LEU A 505 13.80 4.39 22.60
N ALA A 506 14.41 3.18 22.58
CA ALA A 506 15.83 2.99 22.30
C ALA A 506 16.20 3.44 20.88
N ASP A 507 15.40 3.05 19.87
CA ASP A 507 15.57 3.47 18.49
C ASP A 507 15.50 4.99 18.36
N SER A 508 14.48 5.62 19.01
CA SER A 508 14.30 7.07 18.97
C SER A 508 15.50 7.83 19.52
N HIS A 509 16.08 7.38 20.64
CA HIS A 509 17.30 7.98 21.17
C HIS A 509 18.51 7.74 20.24
N SER A 510 18.61 6.56 19.62
CA SER A 510 19.67 6.24 18.66
C SER A 510 19.59 7.11 17.39
N TYR A 511 18.39 7.43 16.90
CA TYR A 511 18.21 8.31 15.73
C TYR A 511 18.56 9.79 16.01
N LEU A 512 18.52 10.24 17.30
CA LEU A 512 18.93 11.60 17.63
C LEU A 512 20.45 11.80 17.60
N ARG A 513 21.24 10.72 17.70
CA ARG A 513 22.71 10.83 17.72
C ARG A 513 23.21 11.46 16.41
N SER A 514 24.34 12.12 16.46
CA SER A 514 25.06 12.77 15.37
C SER A 514 24.33 13.92 14.70
N ALA A 515 23.11 13.71 14.22
CA ALA A 515 22.36 14.72 13.48
C ALA A 515 21.82 15.83 14.41
N TYR A 516 21.35 15.46 15.61
CA TYR A 516 20.57 16.38 16.45
C TYR A 516 21.13 16.51 17.89
N ALA A 517 21.87 15.54 18.39
CA ALA A 517 22.40 15.52 19.75
C ALA A 517 23.75 14.81 19.84
N ALA A 518 24.58 15.21 20.84
CA ALA A 518 25.82 14.51 21.10
C ALA A 518 25.56 13.09 21.61
N PRO A 519 26.33 12.07 21.17
CA PRO A 519 26.13 10.69 21.58
C PRO A 519 26.08 10.49 23.12
N LYS A 520 26.92 11.21 23.87
CA LYS A 520 26.93 11.16 25.34
C LYS A 520 25.61 11.53 26.02
N ASP A 521 24.78 12.33 25.33
CA ASP A 521 23.52 12.83 25.89
C ASP A 521 22.32 11.90 25.57
N VAL A 522 22.43 11.05 24.54
CA VAL A 522 21.30 10.22 24.05
C VAL A 522 21.59 8.72 24.11
N MET A 523 22.82 8.28 23.86
CA MET A 523 23.18 6.85 23.81
C MET A 523 23.06 6.10 25.15
N PRO A 524 23.35 6.69 26.32
CA PRO A 524 23.05 6.04 27.60
C PRO A 524 21.56 5.75 27.79
N GLN A 525 20.69 6.65 27.30
CA GLN A 525 19.24 6.49 27.36
C GLN A 525 18.76 5.39 26.38
N ALA A 526 19.34 5.35 25.16
CA ALA A 526 19.10 4.28 24.21
C ALA A 526 19.48 2.91 24.80
N LYS A 527 20.65 2.82 25.42
CA LYS A 527 21.17 1.61 26.07
C LYS A 527 20.25 1.09 27.18
N GLU A 528 19.82 1.99 28.05
CA GLU A 528 18.94 1.62 29.18
C GLU A 528 17.58 1.15 28.70
N ALA A 529 17.02 1.83 27.69
CA ALA A 529 15.76 1.42 27.09
C ALA A 529 15.88 0.06 26.39
N ALA A 530 16.94 -0.17 25.59
CA ALA A 530 17.19 -1.47 24.95
C ALA A 530 17.40 -2.59 25.99
N ARG A 531 18.17 -2.33 27.04
CA ARG A 531 18.38 -3.29 28.15
C ARG A 531 17.02 -3.67 28.78
N LYS A 532 16.16 -2.68 29.03
CA LYS A 532 14.85 -2.93 29.63
C LYS A 532 13.93 -3.70 28.71
N ALA A 533 13.95 -3.41 27.41
CA ALA A 533 13.21 -4.18 26.41
C ALA A 533 13.62 -5.66 26.45
N LEU A 534 14.94 -5.96 26.47
CA LEU A 534 15.48 -7.31 26.51
C LEU A 534 15.24 -8.04 27.84
N GLU A 535 15.16 -7.33 28.95
CA GLU A 535 14.75 -7.91 30.24
C GLU A 535 13.27 -8.37 30.23
N LEU A 536 12.42 -7.66 29.51
CA LEU A 536 11.00 -7.97 29.40
C LEU A 536 10.72 -9.04 28.34
N ASP A 537 11.45 -8.98 27.22
CA ASP A 537 11.33 -9.92 26.10
C ASP A 537 12.67 -10.05 25.36
N ASP A 538 13.43 -11.11 25.67
CA ASP A 538 14.72 -11.44 25.06
C ASP A 538 14.61 -12.01 23.63
N THR A 539 13.38 -12.14 23.10
CA THR A 539 13.11 -12.58 21.73
C THR A 539 12.79 -11.41 20.78
N LEU A 540 12.86 -10.17 21.25
CA LEU A 540 12.57 -8.99 20.47
C LEU A 540 13.79 -8.58 19.62
N ALA A 541 13.78 -8.94 18.32
CA ALA A 541 14.89 -8.72 17.40
C ALA A 541 15.31 -7.24 17.32
N GLU A 542 14.33 -6.34 17.30
CA GLU A 542 14.52 -4.89 17.23
C GLU A 542 15.32 -4.37 18.46
N ALA A 543 15.05 -4.90 19.64
CA ALA A 543 15.79 -4.51 20.85
C ALA A 543 17.25 -4.98 20.81
N HIS A 544 17.55 -6.13 20.21
CA HIS A 544 18.90 -6.59 19.94
C HIS A 544 19.63 -5.68 18.94
N VAL A 545 18.94 -5.21 17.86
CA VAL A 545 19.51 -4.21 16.93
C VAL A 545 19.90 -2.95 17.69
N SER A 546 18.98 -2.37 18.47
CA SER A 546 19.24 -1.14 19.24
C SER A 546 20.39 -1.31 20.24
N MET A 547 20.48 -2.47 20.92
CA MET A 547 21.59 -2.78 21.83
C MET A 547 22.92 -2.91 21.06
N GLY A 548 22.92 -3.61 19.91
CA GLY A 548 24.08 -3.75 19.04
C GLY A 548 24.60 -2.40 18.56
N MET A 549 23.70 -1.51 18.10
CA MET A 549 24.03 -0.14 17.69
C MET A 549 24.66 0.66 18.83
N THR A 550 24.13 0.53 20.05
CA THR A 550 24.66 1.22 21.21
C THR A 550 26.08 0.73 21.56
N LYS A 551 26.30 -0.59 21.56
CA LYS A 551 27.61 -1.20 21.78
C LYS A 551 28.61 -0.79 20.71
N PHE A 552 28.20 -0.72 19.46
CA PHE A 552 29.04 -0.35 18.32
C PHE A 552 29.41 1.13 18.30
N PHE A 553 28.44 2.03 18.38
CA PHE A 553 28.66 3.46 18.19
C PHE A 553 29.07 4.22 19.46
N TYR A 554 28.86 3.65 20.65
CA TYR A 554 29.10 4.37 21.90
C TYR A 554 29.97 3.63 22.89
N ASP A 555 29.73 2.33 23.17
CA ASP A 555 30.51 1.56 24.12
C ASP A 555 31.88 1.11 23.57
N PHE A 556 31.97 0.97 22.23
CA PHE A 556 33.10 0.35 21.53
C PHE A 556 33.30 -1.11 21.96
N ASP A 557 32.20 -1.78 22.34
CA ASP A 557 32.17 -3.22 22.65
C ASP A 557 31.92 -4.01 21.36
N TRP A 558 32.97 -4.17 20.55
CA TRP A 558 32.88 -4.79 19.22
C TRP A 558 32.35 -6.23 19.26
N PRO A 559 32.87 -7.14 20.14
CA PRO A 559 32.36 -8.50 20.22
C PRO A 559 30.93 -8.56 20.76
N GLY A 560 30.58 -7.66 21.68
CA GLY A 560 29.22 -7.58 22.21
C GLY A 560 28.23 -7.07 21.16
N ALA A 561 28.60 -6.09 20.31
CA ALA A 561 27.77 -5.61 19.22
C ALA A 561 27.50 -6.72 18.20
N GLU A 562 28.52 -7.47 17.79
CA GLU A 562 28.36 -8.59 16.83
C GLU A 562 27.39 -9.64 17.34
N LYS A 563 27.47 -10.03 18.60
CA LYS A 563 26.53 -10.99 19.19
C LYS A 563 25.09 -10.51 19.14
N GLU A 564 24.85 -9.24 19.40
CA GLU A 564 23.51 -8.67 19.37
C GLU A 564 22.94 -8.66 17.94
N PHE A 565 23.73 -8.26 16.94
CA PHE A 565 23.28 -8.27 15.54
C PHE A 565 23.00 -9.69 15.02
N GLN A 566 23.88 -10.64 15.32
CA GLN A 566 23.68 -12.04 14.97
C GLN A 566 22.42 -12.58 15.65
N ARG A 567 22.19 -12.24 16.92
CA ARG A 567 20.99 -12.64 17.64
C ARG A 567 19.73 -12.05 17.04
N ALA A 568 19.74 -10.79 16.63
CA ALA A 568 18.62 -10.16 15.94
C ALA A 568 18.26 -10.90 14.64
N ILE A 569 19.26 -11.26 13.83
CA ILE A 569 19.08 -12.01 12.57
C ILE A 569 18.55 -13.42 12.83
N GLU A 570 19.04 -14.12 13.86
CA GLU A 570 18.50 -15.43 14.27
C GLU A 570 17.03 -15.34 14.69
N LEU A 571 16.65 -14.27 15.39
CA LEU A 571 15.29 -14.06 15.86
C LEU A 571 14.34 -13.66 14.74
N ASN A 572 14.79 -12.81 13.82
CA ASN A 572 14.02 -12.38 12.65
C ASN A 572 14.92 -12.27 11.42
N PRO A 573 15.04 -13.35 10.62
CA PRO A 573 15.86 -13.37 9.40
C PRO A 573 15.39 -12.44 8.27
N ASN A 574 14.20 -11.87 8.39
CA ASN A 574 13.61 -10.93 7.43
C ASN A 574 13.62 -9.48 7.95
N LEU A 575 14.26 -9.21 9.07
CA LEU A 575 14.42 -7.85 9.58
C LEU A 575 15.52 -7.13 8.77
N ALA A 576 15.13 -6.31 7.80
CA ALA A 576 16.06 -5.59 6.92
C ALA A 576 17.05 -4.73 7.73
N ASP A 577 16.55 -4.03 8.76
CA ASP A 577 17.36 -3.19 9.66
C ASP A 577 18.44 -3.98 10.41
N ALA A 578 18.21 -5.27 10.74
CA ALA A 578 19.23 -6.09 11.39
C ALA A 578 20.40 -6.42 10.45
N HIS A 579 20.08 -6.74 9.19
CA HIS A 579 21.09 -7.00 8.16
C HIS A 579 21.86 -5.73 7.79
N ASP A 580 21.17 -4.59 7.72
CA ASP A 580 21.77 -3.28 7.45
C ASP A 580 22.72 -2.84 8.59
N ALA A 581 22.25 -2.90 9.83
CA ALA A 581 23.07 -2.59 11.00
C ALA A 581 24.29 -3.52 11.13
N TYR A 582 24.11 -4.81 10.83
CA TYR A 582 25.23 -5.77 10.84
C TYR A 582 26.22 -5.52 9.69
N ALA A 583 25.74 -5.15 8.48
CA ALA A 583 26.60 -4.75 7.37
C ALA A 583 27.43 -3.52 7.71
N THR A 584 26.80 -2.53 8.34
CA THR A 584 27.45 -1.31 8.84
C THR A 584 28.54 -1.63 9.87
N TYR A 585 28.25 -2.50 10.85
CA TYR A 585 29.23 -3.01 11.80
C TYR A 585 30.40 -3.73 11.10
N LEU A 586 30.10 -4.67 10.19
CA LEU A 586 31.10 -5.44 9.45
C LEU A 586 32.02 -4.54 8.60
N ALA A 587 31.45 -3.51 7.97
CA ALA A 587 32.24 -2.47 7.27
C ALA A 587 33.16 -1.73 8.24
N GLY A 588 32.65 -1.33 9.43
CA GLY A 588 33.45 -0.73 10.51
C GLY A 588 34.62 -1.61 10.97
N MET A 589 34.41 -2.93 10.99
CA MET A 589 35.45 -3.90 11.31
C MET A 589 36.38 -4.26 10.13
N ASN A 590 36.16 -3.68 8.96
CA ASN A 590 36.89 -3.94 7.71
C ASN A 590 36.73 -5.40 7.20
N ARG A 591 35.56 -6.02 7.48
CA ARG A 591 35.18 -7.37 7.00
C ARG A 591 34.40 -7.27 5.71
N ALA A 592 35.09 -6.87 4.63
CA ALA A 592 34.47 -6.42 3.37
C ALA A 592 33.51 -7.42 2.73
N ALA A 593 33.89 -8.70 2.64
CA ALA A 593 33.05 -9.71 1.98
C ALA A 593 31.71 -9.96 2.72
N GLU A 594 31.79 -9.98 4.04
CA GLU A 594 30.61 -10.20 4.89
C GLU A 594 29.71 -8.95 4.92
N ALA A 595 30.31 -7.75 5.00
CA ALA A 595 29.57 -6.50 4.91
C ALA A 595 28.75 -6.42 3.59
N VAL A 596 29.38 -6.79 2.46
CA VAL A 596 28.70 -6.83 1.16
C VAL A 596 27.58 -7.86 1.16
N ALA A 597 27.76 -9.04 1.72
CA ALA A 597 26.73 -10.07 1.77
C ALA A 597 25.49 -9.62 2.56
N GLU A 598 25.70 -8.99 3.71
CA GLU A 598 24.62 -8.53 4.59
C GLU A 598 23.90 -7.31 4.02
N ILE A 599 24.60 -6.33 3.43
CA ILE A 599 23.92 -5.18 2.81
C ILE A 599 23.09 -5.59 1.57
N GLU A 600 23.58 -6.56 0.78
CA GLU A 600 22.79 -7.14 -0.31
C GLU A 600 21.57 -7.90 0.22
N ARG A 601 21.65 -8.48 1.41
CA ARG A 601 20.49 -9.09 2.06
C ARG A 601 19.47 -8.04 2.48
N ALA A 602 19.91 -6.97 3.15
CA ALA A 602 19.05 -5.84 3.53
C ALA A 602 18.31 -5.26 2.32
N LYS A 603 19.01 -4.99 1.21
CA LYS A 603 18.45 -4.50 -0.05
C LYS A 603 17.40 -5.44 -0.65
N ARG A 604 17.58 -6.77 -0.53
CA ARG A 604 16.53 -7.72 -1.00
C ARG A 604 15.29 -7.71 -0.13
N LEU A 605 15.42 -7.39 1.16
CA LEU A 605 14.32 -7.32 2.11
C LEU A 605 13.58 -5.97 2.04
N ASP A 606 14.31 -4.90 1.71
CA ASP A 606 13.75 -3.54 1.59
C ASP A 606 14.33 -2.80 0.37
N PRO A 607 13.90 -3.19 -0.87
CA PRO A 607 14.53 -2.72 -2.11
C PRO A 607 14.30 -1.24 -2.43
N LEU A 608 13.31 -0.59 -1.84
CA LEU A 608 12.98 0.81 -2.07
C LEU A 608 13.30 1.71 -0.86
N SER A 609 14.00 1.19 0.16
CA SER A 609 14.44 1.98 1.30
C SER A 609 15.56 2.93 0.90
N LEU A 610 15.29 4.22 0.96
CA LEU A 610 16.29 5.27 0.72
C LEU A 610 17.46 5.17 1.69
N ILE A 611 17.19 4.80 2.95
CA ILE A 611 18.21 4.66 3.99
C ILE A 611 19.13 3.48 3.65
N ILE A 612 18.59 2.29 3.38
CA ILE A 612 19.40 1.12 3.04
C ILE A 612 20.20 1.34 1.75
N LEU A 613 19.67 2.08 0.77
CA LEU A 613 20.43 2.44 -0.42
C LEU A 613 21.59 3.40 -0.11
N ALA A 614 21.38 4.35 0.81
CA ALA A 614 22.43 5.25 1.27
C ALA A 614 23.50 4.51 2.09
N ASP A 615 23.07 3.63 3.01
CA ASP A 615 23.98 2.81 3.83
C ASP A 615 24.74 1.81 2.94
N ALA A 616 24.10 1.27 1.89
CA ALA A 616 24.77 0.45 0.88
C ALA A 616 25.86 1.24 0.15
N ALA A 617 25.59 2.49 -0.25
CA ALA A 617 26.60 3.36 -0.85
C ALA A 617 27.75 3.61 0.10
N TRP A 618 27.48 3.85 1.39
CA TRP A 618 28.50 4.01 2.43
C TRP A 618 29.31 2.73 2.65
N VAL A 619 28.65 1.56 2.78
CA VAL A 619 29.33 0.26 2.91
C VAL A 619 30.25 0.02 1.71
N PHE A 620 29.76 0.19 0.46
CA PHE A 620 30.57 0.03 -0.74
C PHE A 620 31.73 1.02 -0.82
N TYR A 621 31.53 2.25 -0.35
CA TYR A 621 32.61 3.22 -0.22
C TYR A 621 33.70 2.74 0.76
N CYS A 622 33.31 2.29 1.96
CA CYS A 622 34.24 1.77 2.96
C CYS A 622 35.04 0.56 2.48
N VAL A 623 34.42 -0.34 1.72
CA VAL A 623 35.08 -1.51 1.13
C VAL A 623 35.71 -1.22 -0.24
N ARG A 624 35.79 0.05 -0.65
CA ARG A 624 36.45 0.57 -1.85
C ARG A 624 35.85 0.11 -3.19
N GLN A 625 34.58 -0.27 -3.19
CA GLN A 625 33.79 -0.60 -4.39
C GLN A 625 33.06 0.66 -4.90
N TYR A 626 33.81 1.68 -5.34
CA TYR A 626 33.26 3.01 -5.61
C TYR A 626 32.22 3.04 -6.73
N ASP A 627 32.36 2.20 -7.77
CA ASP A 627 31.39 2.11 -8.86
C ASP A 627 30.02 1.65 -8.34
N ARG A 628 30.00 0.70 -7.39
CA ARG A 628 28.77 0.24 -6.74
C ARG A 628 28.20 1.32 -5.82
N ALA A 629 29.04 2.06 -5.12
CA ALA A 629 28.59 3.19 -4.30
C ALA A 629 27.88 4.26 -5.19
N ILE A 630 28.42 4.54 -6.39
CA ILE A 630 27.81 5.44 -7.38
C ILE A 630 26.45 4.89 -7.83
N GLU A 631 26.37 3.58 -8.12
CA GLU A 631 25.11 2.93 -8.56
C GLU A 631 24.00 3.07 -7.52
N GLU A 632 24.28 2.73 -6.25
CA GLU A 632 23.28 2.78 -5.18
C GLU A 632 22.86 4.23 -4.86
N SER A 633 23.81 5.17 -4.85
CA SER A 633 23.49 6.58 -4.66
C SER A 633 22.57 7.11 -5.77
N ARG A 634 22.81 6.72 -7.03
CA ARG A 634 21.93 7.10 -8.14
C ARG A 634 20.54 6.51 -8.03
N LYS A 635 20.42 5.24 -7.62
CA LYS A 635 19.11 4.61 -7.35
C LYS A 635 18.33 5.37 -6.28
N ALA A 636 19.00 5.77 -5.20
CA ALA A 636 18.37 6.58 -4.15
C ALA A 636 17.86 7.93 -4.69
N ILE A 637 18.66 8.62 -5.53
CA ILE A 637 18.28 9.89 -6.15
C ILE A 637 17.15 9.71 -7.20
N GLU A 638 17.10 8.58 -7.90
CA GLU A 638 16.01 8.25 -8.83
C GLU A 638 14.68 8.07 -8.09
N LEU A 639 14.72 7.46 -6.90
CA LEU A 639 13.52 7.30 -6.04
C LEU A 639 13.09 8.63 -5.41
N ASP A 640 14.01 9.44 -4.92
CA ASP A 640 13.76 10.78 -4.40
C ASP A 640 14.89 11.74 -4.78
N PRO A 641 14.65 12.64 -5.75
CA PRO A 641 15.63 13.64 -6.17
C PRO A 641 16.02 14.68 -5.09
N ASN A 642 15.30 14.73 -3.97
CA ASN A 642 15.58 15.63 -2.85
C ASN A 642 16.22 14.89 -1.65
N PHE A 643 16.50 13.61 -1.77
CA PHE A 643 17.16 12.83 -0.74
C PHE A 643 18.64 13.20 -0.64
N TRP A 644 18.96 14.11 0.30
CA TRP A 644 20.31 14.66 0.44
C TRP A 644 21.41 13.61 0.69
N PRO A 645 21.19 12.47 1.40
CA PRO A 645 22.25 11.47 1.57
C PRO A 645 22.68 10.82 0.25
N GLY A 646 21.74 10.60 -0.67
CA GLY A 646 22.05 10.09 -2.00
C GLY A 646 23.06 10.99 -2.75
N HIS A 647 22.83 12.31 -2.75
CA HIS A 647 23.75 13.28 -3.35
C HIS A 647 25.09 13.34 -2.62
N THR A 648 25.08 13.21 -1.28
CA THR A 648 26.28 13.24 -0.44
C THR A 648 27.19 12.05 -0.73
N PHE A 649 26.65 10.83 -0.74
CA PHE A 649 27.46 9.63 -1.00
C PHE A 649 27.85 9.50 -2.49
N LEU A 650 27.04 10.03 -3.42
CA LEU A 650 27.42 10.14 -4.82
C LEU A 650 28.64 11.05 -4.98
N GLY A 651 28.63 12.22 -4.33
CA GLY A 651 29.75 13.15 -4.32
C GLY A 651 31.01 12.54 -3.70
N LEU A 652 30.87 11.83 -2.59
CA LEU A 652 31.95 11.11 -1.92
C LEU A 652 32.59 10.03 -2.83
N ALA A 653 31.77 9.25 -3.53
CA ALA A 653 32.27 8.23 -4.46
C ALA A 653 32.92 8.84 -5.72
N TYR A 654 32.39 9.97 -6.23
CA TYR A 654 33.04 10.72 -7.33
C TYR A 654 34.38 11.29 -6.94
N GLU A 655 34.56 11.78 -5.69
CA GLU A 655 35.87 12.21 -5.16
C GLU A 655 36.90 11.09 -5.30
N LYS A 656 36.58 9.87 -4.85
CA LYS A 656 37.52 8.73 -4.89
C LYS A 656 37.81 8.21 -6.29
N THR A 657 36.94 8.50 -7.27
CA THR A 657 37.17 8.17 -8.67
C THR A 657 37.80 9.33 -9.47
N GLY A 658 38.24 10.41 -8.79
CA GLY A 658 38.89 11.56 -9.41
C GLY A 658 38.00 12.52 -10.18
N ARG A 659 36.65 12.35 -10.03
CA ARG A 659 35.64 13.17 -10.71
C ARG A 659 35.28 14.39 -9.85
N PHE A 660 36.26 15.21 -9.52
CA PHE A 660 36.14 16.32 -8.56
C PHE A 660 35.09 17.37 -8.93
N PRO A 661 34.92 17.81 -10.20
CA PRO A 661 33.86 18.76 -10.55
C PRO A 661 32.47 18.23 -10.27
N GLU A 662 32.22 16.96 -10.64
CA GLU A 662 30.94 16.30 -10.40
C GLU A 662 30.73 16.05 -8.90
N ALA A 663 31.77 15.65 -8.14
CA ALA A 663 31.70 15.48 -6.70
C ALA A 663 31.21 16.77 -6.00
N VAL A 664 31.86 17.91 -6.32
CA VAL A 664 31.48 19.20 -5.74
C VAL A 664 30.07 19.61 -6.16
N ALA A 665 29.66 19.36 -7.42
CA ALA A 665 28.32 19.71 -7.89
C ALA A 665 27.22 18.95 -7.10
N GLU A 666 27.41 17.65 -6.86
CA GLU A 666 26.46 16.84 -6.07
C GLU A 666 26.45 17.26 -4.59
N LEU A 667 27.62 17.53 -3.99
CA LEU A 667 27.73 17.98 -2.61
C LEU A 667 27.13 19.38 -2.38
N GLU A 668 27.29 20.30 -3.33
CA GLU A 668 26.63 21.59 -3.30
C GLU A 668 25.11 21.47 -3.47
N LYS A 669 24.64 20.45 -4.20
CA LYS A 669 23.21 20.13 -4.25
C LYS A 669 22.72 19.60 -2.91
N ALA A 670 23.43 18.66 -2.30
CA ALA A 670 23.12 18.15 -0.96
C ALA A 670 23.02 19.29 0.07
N ARG A 671 23.99 20.23 0.05
CA ARG A 671 24.03 21.39 0.95
C ARG A 671 22.85 22.35 0.80
N ARG A 672 22.23 22.41 -0.38
CA ARG A 672 20.99 23.19 -0.58
C ARG A 672 19.76 22.46 -0.05
N LEU A 673 19.80 21.14 0.03
CA LEU A 673 18.70 20.31 0.50
C LEU A 673 18.67 20.17 2.02
N ASP A 674 19.86 20.10 2.65
CA ASP A 674 19.98 19.93 4.10
C ASP A 674 21.24 20.62 4.64
N ASP A 675 21.23 20.98 5.92
CA ASP A 675 22.33 21.65 6.64
C ASP A 675 23.15 20.66 7.51
N ASN A 676 23.15 19.37 7.18
CA ASN A 676 23.85 18.33 7.95
C ASN A 676 25.38 18.52 7.91
N PRO A 677 26.08 18.48 9.08
CA PRO A 677 27.54 18.64 9.15
C PRO A 677 28.34 17.70 8.24
N THR A 678 27.89 16.46 8.05
CA THR A 678 28.55 15.46 7.18
C THR A 678 28.68 15.95 5.74
N ILE A 679 27.73 16.76 5.24
CA ILE A 679 27.81 17.34 3.91
C ILE A 679 29.01 18.29 3.79
N TYR A 680 29.22 19.13 4.83
CA TYR A 680 30.35 20.08 4.88
C TYR A 680 31.68 19.35 5.03
N GLU A 681 31.74 18.28 5.84
CA GLU A 681 32.91 17.42 5.97
C GLU A 681 33.34 16.91 4.59
N ILE A 682 32.42 16.24 3.88
CA ILE A 682 32.74 15.61 2.60
C ILE A 682 33.05 16.65 1.53
N LEU A 683 32.36 17.79 1.51
CA LEU A 683 32.63 18.90 0.59
C LEU A 683 34.03 19.51 0.83
N GLY A 684 34.39 19.72 2.11
CA GLY A 684 35.72 20.19 2.49
C GLY A 684 36.81 19.20 2.08
N GLY A 685 36.57 17.89 2.29
CA GLY A 685 37.45 16.82 1.83
C GLY A 685 37.61 16.77 0.31
N ALA A 686 36.52 16.89 -0.42
CA ALA A 686 36.55 16.91 -1.89
C ALA A 686 37.35 18.11 -2.46
N TYR A 687 37.17 19.31 -1.87
CA TYR A 687 38.00 20.47 -2.23
C TYR A 687 39.46 20.26 -1.90
N ALA A 688 39.79 19.68 -0.75
CA ALA A 688 41.17 19.38 -0.35
C ALA A 688 41.79 18.36 -1.31
N ALA A 689 41.11 17.27 -1.65
CA ALA A 689 41.56 16.26 -2.60
C ALA A 689 41.74 16.83 -4.03
N TRP A 690 40.88 17.78 -4.42
CA TRP A 690 41.03 18.50 -5.71
C TRP A 690 42.17 19.52 -5.74
N GLY A 691 42.83 19.75 -4.60
CA GLY A 691 43.90 20.75 -4.46
C GLY A 691 43.39 22.19 -4.26
N LYS A 692 42.11 22.42 -4.12
CA LYS A 692 41.47 23.71 -3.84
C LYS A 692 41.51 24.03 -2.34
N LYS A 693 42.70 24.26 -1.81
CA LYS A 693 42.94 24.43 -0.37
C LYS A 693 42.21 25.64 0.22
N SER A 694 42.02 26.72 -0.54
CA SER A 694 41.30 27.91 -0.06
C SER A 694 39.84 27.62 0.19
N GLU A 695 39.18 26.93 -0.73
CA GLU A 695 37.78 26.49 -0.64
C GLU A 695 37.60 25.48 0.50
N ALA A 696 38.53 24.51 0.63
CA ALA A 696 38.49 23.54 1.75
C ALA A 696 38.55 24.24 3.11
N LYS A 697 39.48 25.24 3.27
CA LYS A 697 39.57 26.03 4.51
C LYS A 697 38.36 26.88 4.77
N LYS A 698 37.68 27.39 3.74
CA LYS A 698 36.42 28.11 3.89
C LYS A 698 35.32 27.19 4.44
N VAL A 699 35.16 26.00 3.85
CA VAL A 699 34.16 25.01 4.34
C VAL A 699 34.50 24.57 5.75
N LEU A 700 35.78 24.36 6.08
CA LEU A 700 36.23 24.04 7.45
C LEU A 700 35.84 25.13 8.46
N SER A 701 36.01 26.41 8.08
CA SER A 701 35.61 27.53 8.92
C SER A 701 34.09 27.55 9.13
N GLU A 702 33.33 27.32 8.08
CA GLU A 702 31.86 27.20 8.16
C GLU A 702 31.43 26.05 9.08
N LEU A 703 32.09 24.87 8.99
CA LEU A 703 31.80 23.72 9.84
C LEU A 703 32.14 23.98 11.32
N THR A 704 33.28 24.62 11.59
CA THR A 704 33.69 24.96 12.96
C THR A 704 32.81 26.06 13.58
N GLU A 705 32.30 27.00 12.79
CA GLU A 705 31.29 27.95 13.26
C GLU A 705 29.98 27.23 13.65
N ARG A 706 29.53 26.26 12.84
CA ARG A 706 28.36 25.45 13.15
C ARG A 706 28.49 24.69 14.47
N ALA A 707 29.68 24.23 14.80
CA ALA A 707 29.96 23.53 16.04
C ALA A 707 29.66 24.37 17.31
N THR A 708 29.50 25.68 17.20
CA THR A 708 29.08 26.57 18.29
C THR A 708 27.57 26.56 18.54
N ARG A 709 26.77 26.06 17.57
CA ARG A 709 25.31 26.14 17.60
C ARG A 709 24.64 24.77 17.63
N ARG A 710 25.31 23.74 17.12
CA ARG A 710 24.84 22.35 17.08
C ARG A 710 26.01 21.38 17.22
N TYR A 711 25.68 20.13 17.53
CA TYR A 711 26.70 19.08 17.57
C TYR A 711 27.31 18.88 16.17
N VAL A 712 28.63 18.87 16.12
CA VAL A 712 29.46 18.49 14.96
C VAL A 712 30.43 17.44 15.46
N CYS A 713 30.50 16.28 14.81
CA CYS A 713 31.44 15.23 15.21
C CYS A 713 32.89 15.73 15.02
N PRO A 714 33.76 15.65 16.04
CA PRO A 714 35.13 16.08 15.88
C PRO A 714 35.89 15.34 14.78
N TYR A 715 35.49 14.12 14.47
CA TYR A 715 36.02 13.34 13.35
C TYR A 715 35.82 14.03 12.00
N GLU A 716 34.66 14.67 11.78
CA GLU A 716 34.34 15.38 10.53
C GLU A 716 35.32 16.55 10.27
N VAL A 717 35.73 17.23 11.31
CA VAL A 717 36.75 18.28 11.24
C VAL A 717 38.15 17.68 10.96
N ALA A 718 38.46 16.55 11.60
CA ALA A 718 39.71 15.87 11.45
C ALA A 718 39.98 15.39 10.02
N THR A 719 38.97 14.88 9.34
CA THR A 719 39.10 14.37 7.96
C THR A 719 39.42 15.49 6.96
N ILE A 720 38.88 16.71 7.14
CA ILE A 720 39.24 17.86 6.29
C ILE A 720 40.72 18.25 6.50
N TYR A 721 41.19 18.30 7.78
CA TYR A 721 42.62 18.55 8.08
C TYR A 721 43.51 17.47 7.47
N ALA A 722 43.10 16.19 7.51
CA ALA A 722 43.83 15.09 6.89
C ALA A 722 43.97 15.28 5.39
N GLY A 723 42.88 15.65 4.72
CA GLY A 723 42.87 15.99 3.28
C GLY A 723 43.76 17.21 2.90
N LEU A 724 43.84 18.21 3.79
CA LEU A 724 44.73 19.36 3.65
C LEU A 724 46.20 19.05 3.88
N GLY A 725 46.52 17.85 4.47
CA GLY A 725 47.84 17.44 4.88
C GLY A 725 48.30 18.00 6.23
N GLU A 726 47.40 18.63 6.99
CA GLU A 726 47.63 19.22 8.31
C GLU A 726 47.48 18.15 9.40
N LYS A 727 48.43 17.17 9.46
CA LYS A 727 48.35 15.96 10.29
C LYS A 727 48.22 16.26 11.78
N ASP A 728 48.91 17.26 12.29
CA ASP A 728 48.86 17.56 13.73
C ASP A 728 47.47 18.05 14.15
N SER A 729 46.86 18.92 13.36
CA SER A 729 45.48 19.35 13.58
C SER A 729 44.50 18.19 13.44
N ALA A 730 44.70 17.31 12.44
CA ALA A 730 43.86 16.13 12.27
C ALA A 730 43.90 15.22 13.52
N PHE A 731 45.06 14.89 14.05
CA PHE A 731 45.18 14.06 15.24
C PHE A 731 44.61 14.72 16.51
N GLN A 732 44.78 16.03 16.70
CA GLN A 732 44.13 16.76 17.79
C GLN A 732 42.61 16.62 17.79
N TRP A 733 41.99 16.65 16.60
CA TRP A 733 40.57 16.48 16.50
C TRP A 733 40.13 15.01 16.59
N LEU A 734 40.96 14.04 16.15
CA LEU A 734 40.70 12.62 16.34
C LEU A 734 40.79 12.24 17.85
N ASP A 735 41.71 12.80 18.58
CA ASP A 735 41.79 12.64 20.04
C ASP A 735 40.50 13.11 20.70
N LYS A 736 40.02 14.31 20.34
CA LYS A 736 38.72 14.82 20.83
C LYS A 736 37.55 13.89 20.48
N ALA A 737 37.56 13.29 19.29
CA ALA A 737 36.51 12.35 18.88
C ALA A 737 36.49 11.10 19.77
N VAL A 738 37.67 10.52 20.02
CA VAL A 738 37.83 9.34 20.90
C VAL A 738 37.42 9.65 22.34
N ASP A 739 37.92 10.77 22.89
CA ASP A 739 37.63 11.19 24.28
C ASP A 739 36.14 11.50 24.50
N ALA A 740 35.47 12.06 23.49
CA ALA A 740 34.02 12.34 23.49
C ALA A 740 33.17 11.10 23.22
N ARG A 741 33.74 9.94 22.92
CA ARG A 741 33.05 8.74 22.45
C ARG A 741 32.11 9.07 21.28
N ALA A 742 32.63 9.84 20.30
CA ALA A 742 31.88 10.24 19.17
C ALA A 742 31.53 9.03 18.29
N ASP A 743 30.33 8.99 17.78
CA ASP A 743 29.83 7.86 16.98
C ASP A 743 30.46 7.71 15.58
N CYS A 744 31.27 8.68 15.16
CA CYS A 744 32.12 8.58 13.97
C CYS A 744 33.40 7.77 14.19
N VAL A 745 33.78 7.47 15.44
CA VAL A 745 35.02 6.77 15.78
C VAL A 745 35.15 5.36 15.17
N PRO A 746 34.09 4.56 15.04
CA PRO A 746 34.16 3.28 14.33
C PRO A 746 34.70 3.35 12.90
N TRP A 747 34.60 4.51 12.27
CA TRP A 747 35.06 4.74 10.89
C TRP A 747 36.58 4.97 10.75
N LEU A 748 37.30 5.11 11.87
CA LEU A 748 38.77 5.24 11.84
C LEU A 748 39.46 4.10 11.07
N LYS A 749 38.91 2.89 11.14
CA LYS A 749 39.50 1.71 10.50
C LYS A 749 39.19 1.62 9.00
N PRO A 750 37.92 1.68 8.52
CA PRO A 750 37.60 1.45 7.12
C PRO A 750 37.71 2.69 6.23
N ASP A 751 37.51 3.91 6.78
CA ASP A 751 37.30 5.11 5.98
C ASP A 751 38.54 5.51 5.15
N PRO A 752 38.43 5.59 3.80
CA PRO A 752 39.50 6.05 2.92
C PRO A 752 39.98 7.48 3.16
N LYS A 753 39.19 8.33 3.85
CA LYS A 753 39.60 9.69 4.23
C LYS A 753 40.74 9.70 5.26
N ILE A 754 40.90 8.64 6.02
CA ILE A 754 41.93 8.47 7.04
C ILE A 754 43.25 7.89 6.46
N ASP A 755 43.25 7.39 5.22
CA ASP A 755 44.43 6.77 4.61
C ASP A 755 45.74 7.63 4.72
N PRO A 756 45.72 8.98 4.58
CA PRO A 756 46.89 9.82 4.73
C PRO A 756 47.54 9.78 6.15
N LEU A 757 46.77 9.34 7.16
CA LEU A 757 47.19 9.31 8.54
C LEU A 757 47.64 7.91 9.00
N ARG A 758 47.35 6.83 8.28
CA ARG A 758 47.59 5.43 8.72
C ARG A 758 49.05 5.09 8.96
N SER A 759 49.98 5.73 8.26
CA SER A 759 51.42 5.54 8.42
C SER A 759 52.04 6.29 9.62
N ASP A 760 51.27 7.16 10.28
CA ASP A 760 51.72 7.91 11.46
C ASP A 760 51.55 7.06 12.71
N PRO A 761 52.52 6.98 13.63
CA PRO A 761 52.47 6.17 14.86
C PRO A 761 51.25 6.50 15.74
N ARG A 762 50.79 7.74 15.73
CA ARG A 762 49.61 8.20 16.50
C ARG A 762 48.33 7.47 16.09
N TYR A 763 48.25 7.07 14.82
CA TYR A 763 47.11 6.29 14.36
C TYR A 763 46.99 4.94 15.06
N ALA A 764 48.11 4.24 15.22
CA ALA A 764 48.14 2.96 15.94
C ALA A 764 47.78 3.12 17.45
N ASP A 765 48.10 4.28 18.03
CA ASP A 765 47.68 4.59 19.41
C ASP A 765 46.16 4.82 19.52
N LEU A 766 45.59 5.62 18.62
CA LEU A 766 44.15 5.81 18.55
C LEU A 766 43.39 4.48 18.41
N MET A 767 43.85 3.60 17.51
CA MET A 767 43.24 2.28 17.31
C MET A 767 43.27 1.43 18.57
N ARG A 768 44.39 1.41 19.33
CA ARG A 768 44.50 0.69 20.62
C ARG A 768 43.55 1.25 21.67
N ARG A 769 43.37 2.58 21.76
CA ARG A 769 42.49 3.24 22.72
C ARG A 769 41.04 2.87 22.53
N ILE A 770 40.62 2.57 21.32
CA ILE A 770 39.27 2.09 20.99
C ILE A 770 39.15 0.56 20.95
N GLY A 771 40.24 -0.18 21.35
CA GLY A 771 40.23 -1.63 21.37
C GLY A 771 40.30 -2.32 20.00
N LEU A 772 40.79 -1.64 18.95
CA LEU A 772 40.98 -2.21 17.62
C LEU A 772 42.50 -2.37 17.32
N THR A 773 42.81 -3.37 16.50
CA THR A 773 44.13 -3.49 15.87
C THR A 773 44.26 -2.55 14.68
N PRO A 774 45.41 -1.87 14.53
CA PRO A 774 45.68 -0.96 13.42
C PRO A 774 45.54 -1.58 12.05
#